data_b8a605622a3a17af0b487b24a5462985
#
_entry.id   b8a605622a3a17af0b487b24a5462985
#
_cell.length_a   1.000
_cell.length_b   1.000
_cell.length_c   1.000
_cell.angle_alpha   90.00
_cell.angle_beta   90.00
_cell.angle_gamma   90.00
#
_symmetry.space_group_name_H-M   'P 1'
#
loop_
_entity.id
_entity.type
_entity.pdbx_description
1 polymer ?
#
loop_
_entity_poly.entity_id
_entity_poly.type
_entity_poly.pdbx_seq_one_letter_code
_entity_poly.pdbx_strand_id
1 'polypeptide(L)'
;MKAVVFAYHDMGCTGTLALLEAGYDIAAIFTHPDTTGENNFFGSVARIAAERGIPVYAPDDVNHPLWVDRIRALAPDVIFSFYYRNLLSDEILGLAAKGAFNLHGSLLPAYRGRAPLNWVLVNGETETGVTLHRMVRRADAGAIVAQQKVAIDADETALQLHQKLNATAQTLLRDALPGILNGTFSETEQDESKASSFGRRSPEDGRLDWNKPARQLHNLVRAVTDPWPGAYSFAGVSKFIVWKSRVRDDIPAAKPGTVVSVSPLIVSCGEQALEIVTGQTDNGLYVQGMQLAQSLGLVAGALITSAPVVAIKRRTRVLILGVNGFIGNHLTERLLKDDNYEIYGLDIGSDAISRFLDNPRFHFVEGDISIHSEWIEYHIKKCDVVLPLVAIATPIEYTRNPLRVFELDFEENLKIIRDCVKYDKRIIFPSTSEVYGMCTDKNFDEDTSNLVVGPINKQRWIYSVSKQLLDRVIWAYGEKEGLRFTLFRPFNWMGPRLDNLNAARIGSSRAITQLILNLVEGSPIKLIEGGKQKRCFTDISDGIEALFRIIENKDNRCNGEIINIGNPDNEASIRELAEMLLASFERHPLRDKFPPFAGFREVESSSYYGKGYQDVEHRKPSIRNAKRCLNWTPTVKMEQTIDETLDFFLRTVELSEQAS
;
A
#
# COMPACT_ATOMS: atom_id res chain seq x y z
N MET A 1 -0.83 2.22 -45.39
CA MET A 1 -1.54 3.31 -44.68
C MET A 1 -0.92 3.44 -43.30
N LYS A 2 -0.45 4.64 -42.93
CA LYS A 2 0.22 4.91 -41.67
C LYS A 2 -0.80 5.14 -40.57
N ALA A 3 -0.73 4.35 -39.51
CA ALA A 3 -1.66 4.40 -38.37
C ALA A 3 -0.98 4.87 -37.09
N VAL A 4 -1.69 5.67 -36.28
CA VAL A 4 -1.38 5.86 -34.85
C VAL A 4 -2.47 5.15 -34.05
N VAL A 5 -2.06 4.38 -33.06
CA VAL A 5 -2.95 3.48 -32.31
C VAL A 5 -2.98 3.87 -30.83
N PHE A 6 -4.17 4.00 -30.30
CA PHE A 6 -4.45 4.19 -28.87
C PHE A 6 -5.01 2.88 -28.33
N ALA A 7 -4.25 2.15 -27.53
CA ALA A 7 -4.60 0.77 -27.21
C ALA A 7 -4.24 0.39 -25.77
N TYR A 8 -5.14 -0.34 -25.13
CA TYR A 8 -4.93 -0.88 -23.79
C TYR A 8 -5.71 -2.19 -23.62
N HIS A 9 -5.26 -3.07 -22.70
CA HIS A 9 -5.94 -4.32 -22.38
C HIS A 9 -5.95 -5.36 -23.53
N ASP A 10 -6.63 -6.50 -23.37
CA ASP A 10 -6.74 -7.55 -24.42
C ASP A 10 -7.32 -7.02 -25.72
N MET A 11 -8.34 -6.18 -25.64
CA MET A 11 -8.96 -5.56 -26.83
C MET A 11 -7.95 -4.69 -27.58
N GLY A 12 -7.06 -4.01 -26.83
CA GLY A 12 -5.94 -3.26 -27.40
C GLY A 12 -4.93 -4.17 -28.10
N CYS A 13 -4.62 -5.32 -27.50
CA CYS A 13 -3.75 -6.33 -28.11
C CYS A 13 -4.37 -6.89 -29.40
N THR A 14 -5.63 -7.28 -29.34
CA THR A 14 -6.38 -7.81 -30.50
C THR A 14 -6.45 -6.79 -31.64
N GLY A 15 -6.78 -5.53 -31.34
CA GLY A 15 -6.85 -4.47 -32.33
C GLY A 15 -5.49 -4.16 -32.97
N THR A 16 -4.43 -4.10 -32.16
CA THR A 16 -3.06 -3.88 -32.66
C THR A 16 -2.60 -5.01 -33.59
N LEU A 17 -2.82 -6.26 -33.20
CA LEU A 17 -2.47 -7.42 -34.00
C LEU A 17 -3.29 -7.45 -35.32
N ALA A 18 -4.59 -7.19 -35.28
CA ALA A 18 -5.46 -7.13 -36.42
C ALA A 18 -5.01 -6.06 -37.45
N LEU A 19 -4.56 -4.88 -36.98
CA LEU A 19 -3.99 -3.85 -37.83
C LEU A 19 -2.71 -4.31 -38.57
N LEU A 20 -1.82 -4.97 -37.83
CA LEU A 20 -0.56 -5.51 -38.38
C LEU A 20 -0.84 -6.59 -39.42
N GLU A 21 -1.77 -7.51 -39.15
CA GLU A 21 -2.21 -8.55 -40.07
C GLU A 21 -2.88 -7.97 -41.33
N ALA A 22 -3.64 -6.89 -41.21
CA ALA A 22 -4.26 -6.19 -42.31
C ALA A 22 -3.28 -5.32 -43.15
N GLY A 23 -2.00 -5.22 -42.76
CA GLY A 23 -0.95 -4.50 -43.49
C GLY A 23 -0.89 -3.00 -43.22
N TYR A 24 -1.36 -2.54 -42.05
CA TYR A 24 -1.15 -1.15 -41.63
C TYR A 24 0.27 -0.95 -41.09
N ASP A 25 0.84 0.22 -41.42
CA ASP A 25 2.10 0.70 -40.87
C ASP A 25 1.86 1.45 -39.56
N ILE A 26 2.05 0.79 -38.40
CA ILE A 26 1.83 1.41 -37.11
C ILE A 26 3.04 2.26 -36.71
N ALA A 27 2.89 3.57 -36.85
CA ALA A 27 3.94 4.56 -36.58
C ALA A 27 4.23 4.75 -35.10
N ALA A 28 3.21 4.59 -34.25
CA ALA A 28 3.32 4.64 -32.80
C ALA A 28 2.07 4.06 -32.12
N ILE A 29 2.26 3.59 -30.87
CA ILE A 29 1.17 3.18 -29.99
C ILE A 29 1.17 4.06 -28.75
N PHE A 30 -0.01 4.56 -28.36
CA PHE A 30 -0.27 5.23 -27.10
C PHE A 30 -1.05 4.28 -26.20
N THR A 31 -0.57 4.06 -24.97
CA THR A 31 -1.16 3.12 -24.02
C THR A 31 -1.26 3.75 -22.64
N HIS A 32 -1.61 2.98 -21.63
CA HIS A 32 -1.58 3.38 -20.23
C HIS A 32 -0.54 2.57 -19.46
N PRO A 33 0.15 3.15 -18.47
CA PRO A 33 0.92 2.36 -17.52
C PRO A 33 -0.04 1.50 -16.69
N ASP A 34 0.43 0.34 -16.25
CA ASP A 34 -0.31 -0.47 -15.30
C ASP A 34 -0.48 0.30 -13.98
N THR A 35 -1.70 0.41 -13.51
CA THR A 35 -2.01 1.15 -12.29
C THR A 35 -1.71 0.29 -11.08
N THR A 36 -1.00 0.82 -10.10
CA THR A 36 -0.79 0.14 -8.81
C THR A 36 -2.14 -0.21 -8.20
N GLY A 37 -2.38 -1.49 -7.93
CA GLY A 37 -3.66 -1.96 -7.36
C GLY A 37 -4.69 -2.45 -8.37
N GLU A 38 -4.45 -2.30 -9.67
CA GLU A 38 -5.26 -2.92 -10.70
C GLU A 38 -4.88 -4.41 -10.85
N ASN A 39 -5.87 -5.28 -10.94
CA ASN A 39 -5.63 -6.68 -11.22
C ASN A 39 -5.34 -6.85 -12.72
N ASN A 40 -4.07 -7.05 -13.06
CA ASN A 40 -3.60 -7.18 -14.45
C ASN A 40 -3.79 -8.63 -14.93
N PHE A 41 -4.99 -8.97 -15.39
CA PHE A 41 -5.35 -10.29 -15.94
C PHE A 41 -5.35 -10.32 -17.47
N PHE A 42 -4.82 -9.28 -18.12
CA PHE A 42 -4.90 -9.06 -19.56
C PHE A 42 -3.51 -8.94 -20.23
N GLY A 43 -3.49 -9.02 -21.58
CA GLY A 43 -2.29 -8.92 -22.37
C GLY A 43 -1.68 -7.52 -22.38
N SER A 44 -0.38 -7.47 -22.69
CA SER A 44 0.38 -6.22 -22.75
C SER A 44 0.56 -5.73 -24.19
N VAL A 45 -0.03 -4.59 -24.51
CA VAL A 45 0.16 -3.89 -25.79
C VAL A 45 1.62 -3.44 -25.94
N ALA A 46 2.25 -3.01 -24.86
CA ALA A 46 3.66 -2.60 -24.85
C ALA A 46 4.61 -3.76 -25.22
N ARG A 47 4.27 -5.00 -24.83
CA ARG A 47 5.02 -6.19 -25.24
C ARG A 47 4.93 -6.43 -26.75
N ILE A 48 3.72 -6.33 -27.33
CA ILE A 48 3.54 -6.45 -28.79
C ILE A 48 4.35 -5.39 -29.54
N ALA A 49 4.33 -4.15 -29.03
CA ALA A 49 5.10 -3.05 -29.58
C ALA A 49 6.61 -3.34 -29.55
N ALA A 50 7.13 -3.83 -28.42
CA ALA A 50 8.54 -4.18 -28.25
C ALA A 50 8.99 -5.30 -29.23
N GLU A 51 8.17 -6.36 -29.39
CA GLU A 51 8.44 -7.48 -30.30
C GLU A 51 8.46 -7.06 -31.76
N ARG A 52 7.83 -5.94 -32.10
CA ARG A 52 7.72 -5.41 -33.50
C ARG A 52 8.54 -4.15 -33.76
N GLY A 53 9.26 -3.64 -32.73
CA GLY A 53 10.05 -2.41 -32.85
C GLY A 53 9.19 -1.14 -33.02
N ILE A 54 7.93 -1.16 -32.57
CA ILE A 54 7.00 -0.03 -32.68
C ILE A 54 7.19 0.90 -31.48
N PRO A 55 7.36 2.22 -31.66
CA PRO A 55 7.41 3.18 -30.57
C PRO A 55 6.14 3.14 -29.72
N VAL A 56 6.29 3.09 -28.40
CA VAL A 56 5.16 3.09 -27.45
C VAL A 56 5.30 4.22 -26.44
N TYR A 57 4.20 4.90 -26.14
CA TYR A 57 4.12 6.04 -25.23
C TYR A 57 2.95 5.85 -24.26
N ALA A 58 3.12 6.30 -23.01
CA ALA A 58 2.09 6.24 -21.98
C ALA A 58 1.97 7.59 -21.27
N PRO A 59 1.41 8.62 -21.94
CA PRO A 59 1.24 9.94 -21.36
C PRO A 59 0.11 9.97 -20.33
N ASP A 60 0.26 10.76 -19.26
CA ASP A 60 -0.81 11.05 -18.31
C ASP A 60 -1.97 11.80 -19.00
N ASP A 61 -1.64 12.79 -19.84
CA ASP A 61 -2.59 13.51 -20.69
C ASP A 61 -2.09 13.56 -22.14
N VAL A 62 -2.71 12.77 -22.99
CA VAL A 62 -2.37 12.70 -24.42
C VAL A 62 -2.76 13.98 -25.19
N ASN A 63 -3.68 14.78 -24.66
CA ASN A 63 -4.11 16.03 -25.26
C ASN A 63 -3.15 17.21 -24.96
N HIS A 64 -2.14 16.99 -24.13
CA HIS A 64 -1.10 18.00 -23.89
C HIS A 64 -0.39 18.36 -25.21
N PRO A 65 -0.10 19.63 -25.51
CA PRO A 65 0.49 20.10 -26.77
C PRO A 65 1.71 19.29 -27.25
N LEU A 66 2.57 18.89 -26.33
CA LEU A 66 3.75 18.06 -26.63
C LEU A 66 3.37 16.77 -27.40
N TRP A 67 2.31 16.11 -26.96
CA TRP A 67 1.88 14.85 -27.58
C TRP A 67 1.08 15.08 -28.85
N VAL A 68 0.27 16.13 -28.90
CA VAL A 68 -0.43 16.55 -30.12
C VAL A 68 0.59 16.86 -31.22
N ASP A 69 1.63 17.60 -30.93
CA ASP A 69 2.71 17.91 -31.87
C ASP A 69 3.49 16.66 -32.29
N ARG A 70 3.70 15.73 -31.36
CA ARG A 70 4.33 14.43 -31.67
C ARG A 70 3.47 13.61 -32.64
N ILE A 71 2.16 13.52 -32.39
CA ILE A 71 1.22 12.81 -33.29
C ILE A 71 1.17 13.49 -34.67
N ARG A 72 1.14 14.83 -34.68
CA ARG A 72 1.16 15.62 -35.93
C ARG A 72 2.45 15.34 -36.72
N ALA A 73 3.59 15.27 -36.09
CA ALA A 73 4.87 14.96 -36.73
C ALA A 73 4.93 13.55 -37.32
N LEU A 74 4.16 12.60 -36.73
CA LEU A 74 4.02 11.25 -37.30
C LEU A 74 3.20 11.25 -38.62
N ALA A 75 2.41 12.28 -38.88
CA ALA A 75 1.54 12.42 -40.06
C ALA A 75 0.70 11.16 -40.30
N PRO A 76 -0.20 10.76 -39.38
CA PRO A 76 -1.00 9.54 -39.57
C PRO A 76 -2.03 9.70 -40.68
N ASP A 77 -2.19 8.68 -41.52
CA ASP A 77 -3.33 8.60 -42.44
C ASP A 77 -4.62 8.31 -41.68
N VAL A 78 -4.54 7.49 -40.61
CA VAL A 78 -5.67 7.01 -39.83
C VAL A 78 -5.28 6.87 -38.35
N ILE A 79 -6.26 7.05 -37.47
CA ILE A 79 -6.13 6.81 -36.04
C ILE A 79 -7.08 5.67 -35.62
N PHE A 80 -6.60 4.75 -34.78
CA PHE A 80 -7.44 3.72 -34.16
C PHE A 80 -7.38 3.80 -32.64
N SER A 81 -8.53 3.56 -32.00
CA SER A 81 -8.66 3.43 -30.56
C SER A 81 -9.25 2.07 -30.18
N PHE A 82 -8.57 1.34 -29.27
CA PHE A 82 -8.99 0.03 -28.78
C PHE A 82 -8.90 0.02 -27.26
N TYR A 83 -9.98 0.26 -26.57
CA TYR A 83 -10.05 0.29 -25.09
C TYR A 83 -9.16 1.34 -24.41
N TYR A 84 -8.81 2.41 -25.15
CA TYR A 84 -8.07 3.53 -24.57
C TYR A 84 -8.98 4.33 -23.62
N ARG A 85 -8.49 4.67 -22.42
CA ARG A 85 -9.33 5.19 -21.33
C ARG A 85 -9.60 6.68 -21.39
N ASN A 86 -8.75 7.45 -22.08
CA ASN A 86 -8.85 8.90 -22.17
C ASN A 86 -9.55 9.32 -23.48
N LEU A 87 -10.30 10.43 -23.41
CA LEU A 87 -10.88 11.03 -24.60
C LEU A 87 -9.79 11.73 -25.40
N LEU A 88 -9.84 11.59 -26.73
CA LEU A 88 -8.99 12.31 -27.66
C LEU A 88 -9.65 13.65 -28.05
N SER A 89 -8.85 14.72 -28.07
CA SER A 89 -9.32 16.05 -28.48
C SER A 89 -9.68 16.09 -29.96
N ASP A 90 -10.54 17.05 -30.34
CA ASP A 90 -10.87 17.31 -31.74
C ASP A 90 -9.61 17.58 -32.60
N GLU A 91 -8.58 18.18 -31.98
CA GLU A 91 -7.31 18.44 -32.63
C GLU A 91 -6.60 17.13 -33.01
N ILE A 92 -6.51 16.16 -32.09
CA ILE A 92 -5.93 14.83 -32.39
C ILE A 92 -6.77 14.11 -33.45
N LEU A 93 -8.10 14.08 -33.30
CA LEU A 93 -8.99 13.42 -34.26
C LEU A 93 -8.85 14.00 -35.68
N GLY A 94 -8.60 15.31 -35.80
CA GLY A 94 -8.41 16.00 -37.06
C GLY A 94 -7.04 15.79 -37.72
N LEU A 95 -6.07 15.17 -37.03
CA LEU A 95 -4.73 14.92 -37.59
C LEU A 95 -4.70 13.80 -38.64
N ALA A 96 -5.70 12.93 -38.66
CA ALA A 96 -5.76 11.78 -39.54
C ALA A 96 -6.70 12.04 -40.76
N ALA A 97 -6.14 12.15 -41.97
CA ALA A 97 -6.91 12.49 -43.16
C ALA A 97 -8.00 11.48 -43.53
N LYS A 98 -7.83 10.20 -43.17
CA LYS A 98 -8.80 9.12 -43.39
C LYS A 98 -9.77 8.97 -42.21
N GLY A 99 -9.55 9.72 -41.12
CA GLY A 99 -10.36 9.73 -39.93
C GLY A 99 -9.84 8.91 -38.79
N ALA A 100 -10.59 8.93 -37.69
CA ALA A 100 -10.29 8.19 -36.48
C ALA A 100 -11.42 7.19 -36.18
N PHE A 101 -11.08 5.98 -35.75
CA PHE A 101 -12.01 4.88 -35.50
C PHE A 101 -11.79 4.30 -34.11
N ASN A 102 -12.91 3.93 -33.44
CA ASN A 102 -12.87 3.28 -32.13
C ASN A 102 -13.62 1.95 -32.19
N LEU A 103 -13.07 0.94 -31.51
CA LEU A 103 -13.77 -0.32 -31.29
C LEU A 103 -14.42 -0.27 -29.89
N HIS A 104 -15.74 -0.28 -29.86
CA HIS A 104 -16.52 -0.21 -28.64
C HIS A 104 -17.16 -1.57 -28.31
N GLY A 105 -17.16 -1.94 -27.02
CA GLY A 105 -17.64 -3.25 -26.54
C GLY A 105 -19.14 -3.31 -26.27
N SER A 106 -19.95 -2.72 -27.16
CA SER A 106 -21.41 -2.86 -27.12
C SER A 106 -22.01 -2.77 -28.53
N LEU A 107 -23.33 -3.01 -28.64
CA LEU A 107 -24.11 -2.74 -29.84
C LEU A 107 -24.56 -1.26 -29.84
N LEU A 108 -23.71 -0.37 -30.37
CA LEU A 108 -24.07 1.05 -30.52
C LEU A 108 -25.37 1.22 -31.34
N PRO A 109 -26.23 2.16 -31.00
CA PRO A 109 -26.06 3.28 -30.06
C PRO A 109 -26.33 2.96 -28.58
N ALA A 110 -26.65 1.71 -28.25
CA ALA A 110 -26.87 1.31 -26.86
C ALA A 110 -25.53 1.13 -26.12
N TYR A 111 -25.50 1.49 -24.82
CA TYR A 111 -24.34 1.32 -23.94
C TYR A 111 -23.09 2.09 -24.38
N ARG A 112 -23.24 3.35 -24.84
CA ARG A 112 -22.13 4.31 -24.99
C ARG A 112 -21.45 4.56 -23.65
N GLY A 113 -20.17 4.93 -23.65
CA GLY A 113 -19.41 5.35 -22.48
C GLY A 113 -18.59 4.24 -21.85
N ARG A 114 -18.55 4.18 -20.51
CA ARG A 114 -17.60 3.33 -19.80
C ARG A 114 -18.18 2.00 -19.31
N ALA A 115 -17.35 0.97 -19.26
CA ALA A 115 -17.66 -0.35 -18.73
C ALA A 115 -18.93 -1.02 -19.34
N PRO A 116 -19.17 -0.94 -20.68
CA PRO A 116 -20.36 -1.50 -21.31
C PRO A 116 -20.55 -2.99 -20.99
N LEU A 117 -19.47 -3.78 -20.98
CA LEU A 117 -19.46 -5.17 -20.62
C LEU A 117 -20.15 -5.48 -19.27
N ASN A 118 -19.83 -4.71 -18.23
CA ASN A 118 -20.44 -4.92 -16.91
C ASN A 118 -21.87 -4.43 -16.89
N TRP A 119 -22.17 -3.30 -17.54
CA TRP A 119 -23.50 -2.74 -17.54
C TRP A 119 -24.55 -3.60 -18.27
N VAL A 120 -24.19 -4.24 -19.38
CA VAL A 120 -25.11 -5.17 -20.08
C VAL A 120 -25.48 -6.36 -19.19
N LEU A 121 -24.53 -6.89 -18.41
CA LEU A 121 -24.77 -7.97 -17.47
C LEU A 121 -25.62 -7.51 -16.28
N VAL A 122 -25.32 -6.37 -15.68
CA VAL A 122 -26.10 -5.78 -14.56
C VAL A 122 -27.54 -5.57 -14.97
N ASN A 123 -27.76 -5.05 -16.18
CA ASN A 123 -29.10 -4.81 -16.71
C ASN A 123 -29.83 -6.06 -17.21
N GLY A 124 -29.14 -7.20 -17.25
CA GLY A 124 -29.73 -8.48 -17.63
C GLY A 124 -30.02 -8.62 -19.12
N GLU A 125 -29.24 -7.95 -19.96
CA GLU A 125 -29.35 -8.11 -21.41
C GLU A 125 -29.05 -9.56 -21.84
N THR A 126 -29.69 -9.98 -22.91
CA THR A 126 -29.52 -11.30 -23.52
C THR A 126 -28.61 -11.27 -24.74
N GLU A 127 -28.33 -10.10 -25.26
CA GLU A 127 -27.36 -9.89 -26.35
C GLU A 127 -26.56 -8.60 -26.12
N THR A 128 -25.34 -8.58 -26.64
CA THR A 128 -24.49 -7.41 -26.77
C THR A 128 -23.65 -7.54 -28.05
N GLY A 129 -22.52 -6.89 -28.17
CA GLY A 129 -21.64 -7.06 -29.30
C GLY A 129 -20.44 -6.14 -29.29
N VAL A 130 -19.81 -6.02 -30.45
CA VAL A 130 -18.73 -5.09 -30.70
C VAL A 130 -19.06 -4.21 -31.89
N THR A 131 -18.68 -2.94 -31.81
CA THR A 131 -18.95 -1.93 -32.84
C THR A 131 -17.68 -1.19 -33.17
N LEU A 132 -17.25 -1.24 -34.44
CA LEU A 132 -16.24 -0.35 -34.99
C LEU A 132 -16.95 0.88 -35.56
N HIS A 133 -16.63 2.07 -35.05
CA HIS A 133 -17.31 3.30 -35.42
C HIS A 133 -16.32 4.46 -35.58
N ARG A 134 -16.72 5.50 -36.30
CA ARG A 134 -15.96 6.75 -36.42
C ARG A 134 -15.92 7.48 -35.08
N MET A 135 -14.77 8.00 -34.70
CA MET A 135 -14.63 8.87 -33.55
C MET A 135 -15.03 10.30 -33.89
N VAL A 136 -15.84 10.87 -33.04
CA VAL A 136 -16.28 12.26 -33.06
C VAL A 136 -16.19 12.85 -31.65
N ARG A 137 -16.32 14.16 -31.48
CA ARG A 137 -16.21 14.85 -30.20
C ARG A 137 -17.09 14.23 -29.11
N ARG A 138 -18.32 13.82 -29.44
CA ARG A 138 -19.20 13.10 -28.52
C ARG A 138 -18.81 11.64 -28.47
N ALA A 139 -18.44 11.17 -27.30
CA ALA A 139 -18.00 9.78 -27.11
C ALA A 139 -18.98 8.76 -27.68
N ASP A 140 -18.48 7.81 -28.46
CA ASP A 140 -19.18 6.67 -29.05
C ASP A 140 -20.40 7.02 -29.91
N ALA A 141 -20.49 8.27 -30.41
CA ALA A 141 -21.67 8.77 -31.17
C ALA A 141 -21.46 8.84 -32.69
N GLY A 142 -20.29 8.54 -33.21
CA GLY A 142 -20.01 8.59 -34.64
C GLY A 142 -20.56 7.41 -35.41
N ALA A 143 -20.60 7.55 -36.75
CA ALA A 143 -21.17 6.57 -37.67
C ALA A 143 -20.54 5.17 -37.52
N ILE A 144 -21.38 4.15 -37.59
CA ILE A 144 -21.00 2.75 -37.48
C ILE A 144 -20.38 2.26 -38.80
N VAL A 145 -19.19 1.69 -38.74
CA VAL A 145 -18.48 1.05 -39.88
C VAL A 145 -18.80 -0.44 -39.95
N ALA A 146 -18.73 -1.10 -38.79
CA ALA A 146 -19.05 -2.53 -38.70
C ALA A 146 -19.55 -2.84 -37.29
N GLN A 147 -20.45 -3.83 -37.18
CA GLN A 147 -21.04 -4.23 -35.92
C GLN A 147 -21.32 -5.75 -35.94
N GLN A 148 -21.02 -6.42 -34.84
CA GLN A 148 -21.29 -7.85 -34.72
C GLN A 148 -21.93 -8.16 -33.35
N LYS A 149 -23.02 -8.91 -33.38
CA LYS A 149 -23.79 -9.34 -32.19
C LYS A 149 -23.13 -10.52 -31.50
N VAL A 150 -23.33 -10.57 -30.19
CA VAL A 150 -22.93 -11.66 -29.30
C VAL A 150 -24.07 -11.96 -28.34
N ALA A 151 -24.50 -13.23 -28.26
CA ALA A 151 -25.48 -13.66 -27.28
C ALA A 151 -24.85 -13.75 -25.88
N ILE A 152 -25.62 -13.41 -24.85
CA ILE A 152 -25.24 -13.51 -23.45
C ILE A 152 -26.05 -14.64 -22.80
N ASP A 153 -25.35 -15.65 -22.25
CA ASP A 153 -25.99 -16.76 -21.55
C ASP A 153 -26.45 -16.33 -20.14
N ALA A 154 -27.48 -16.99 -19.61
CA ALA A 154 -28.17 -16.59 -18.38
C ALA A 154 -27.24 -16.49 -17.14
N ASP A 155 -26.21 -17.34 -17.07
CA ASP A 155 -25.25 -17.41 -15.96
C ASP A 155 -23.84 -16.98 -16.37
N GLU A 156 -23.68 -16.41 -17.57
CA GLU A 156 -22.39 -15.99 -18.10
C GLU A 156 -21.77 -14.86 -17.26
N THR A 157 -20.52 -15.03 -16.88
CA THR A 157 -19.76 -14.05 -16.09
C THR A 157 -19.12 -12.96 -16.98
N ALA A 158 -18.74 -11.86 -16.36
CA ALA A 158 -18.05 -10.77 -17.06
C ALA A 158 -16.77 -11.24 -17.76
N LEU A 159 -15.99 -12.14 -17.15
CA LEU A 159 -14.78 -12.67 -17.76
C LEU A 159 -15.08 -13.52 -19.02
N GLN A 160 -16.08 -14.39 -18.95
CA GLN A 160 -16.52 -15.20 -20.08
C GLN A 160 -17.02 -14.33 -21.25
N LEU A 161 -17.86 -13.34 -20.92
CA LEU A 161 -18.35 -12.39 -21.92
C LEU A 161 -17.19 -11.55 -22.51
N HIS A 162 -16.22 -11.13 -21.69
CA HIS A 162 -15.03 -10.43 -22.17
C HIS A 162 -14.25 -11.27 -23.20
N GLN A 163 -14.02 -12.55 -22.92
CA GLN A 163 -13.33 -13.45 -23.86
C GLN A 163 -14.12 -13.60 -25.16
N LYS A 164 -15.46 -13.76 -25.06
CA LYS A 164 -16.34 -13.87 -26.22
C LYS A 164 -16.35 -12.59 -27.08
N LEU A 165 -16.41 -11.40 -26.45
CA LEU A 165 -16.33 -10.13 -27.14
C LEU A 165 -14.96 -9.92 -27.80
N ASN A 166 -13.88 -10.33 -27.16
CA ASN A 166 -12.53 -10.21 -27.72
C ASN A 166 -12.35 -11.09 -28.98
N ALA A 167 -12.84 -12.33 -28.96
CA ALA A 167 -12.83 -13.19 -30.13
C ALA A 167 -13.72 -12.65 -31.28
N THR A 168 -14.87 -12.06 -30.93
CA THR A 168 -15.77 -11.41 -31.91
C THR A 168 -15.11 -10.17 -32.50
N ALA A 169 -14.42 -9.37 -31.69
CA ALA A 169 -13.65 -8.21 -32.14
C ALA A 169 -12.57 -8.58 -33.15
N GLN A 170 -11.85 -9.67 -32.92
CA GLN A 170 -10.83 -10.17 -33.87
C GLN A 170 -11.45 -10.47 -35.23
N THR A 171 -12.59 -11.16 -35.25
CA THR A 171 -13.30 -11.48 -36.47
C THR A 171 -13.81 -10.23 -37.18
N LEU A 172 -14.49 -9.33 -36.46
CA LEU A 172 -15.01 -8.08 -37.00
C LEU A 172 -13.89 -7.21 -37.62
N LEU A 173 -12.77 -7.07 -36.91
CA LEU A 173 -11.62 -6.27 -37.36
C LEU A 173 -10.96 -6.89 -38.61
N ARG A 174 -10.77 -8.21 -38.63
CA ARG A 174 -10.22 -8.89 -39.82
C ARG A 174 -11.06 -8.61 -41.05
N ASP A 175 -12.39 -8.58 -40.92
CA ASP A 175 -13.30 -8.37 -42.05
C ASP A 175 -13.44 -6.89 -42.43
N ALA A 176 -13.39 -5.95 -41.48
CA ALA A 176 -13.62 -4.51 -41.69
C ALA A 176 -12.36 -3.72 -42.08
N LEU A 177 -11.17 -4.06 -41.51
CA LEU A 177 -9.93 -3.29 -41.72
C LEU A 177 -9.44 -3.20 -43.16
N PRO A 178 -9.53 -4.26 -44.00
CA PRO A 178 -9.19 -4.16 -45.42
C PRO A 178 -10.05 -3.12 -46.16
N GLY A 179 -11.33 -2.99 -45.83
CA GLY A 179 -12.23 -1.99 -46.40
C GLY A 179 -11.80 -0.56 -46.09
N ILE A 180 -11.38 -0.30 -44.83
CA ILE A 180 -10.84 1.00 -44.44
C ILE A 180 -9.52 1.29 -45.12
N LEU A 181 -8.65 0.30 -45.21
CA LEU A 181 -7.35 0.40 -45.90
C LEU A 181 -7.52 0.83 -47.36
N ASN A 182 -8.50 0.23 -48.06
CA ASN A 182 -8.75 0.44 -49.46
C ASN A 182 -9.75 1.55 -49.76
N GLY A 183 -10.40 2.13 -48.73
CA GLY A 183 -11.42 3.17 -48.89
C GLY A 183 -12.76 2.66 -49.44
N THR A 184 -13.06 1.35 -49.25
CA THR A 184 -14.28 0.69 -49.77
C THR A 184 -15.33 0.40 -48.68
N PHE A 185 -15.13 0.90 -47.46
CA PHE A 185 -16.07 0.74 -46.33
C PHE A 185 -17.27 1.68 -46.44
N SER A 186 -18.37 1.34 -45.82
CA SER A 186 -19.56 2.18 -45.68
C SER A 186 -19.78 2.57 -44.21
N GLU A 187 -20.44 3.67 -44.04
CA GLU A 187 -20.80 4.18 -42.69
C GLU A 187 -22.33 4.31 -42.57
N THR A 188 -22.83 4.00 -41.37
CA THR A 188 -24.27 4.14 -41.05
C THR A 188 -24.40 5.01 -39.82
N GLU A 189 -25.16 6.09 -39.91
CA GLU A 189 -25.44 6.97 -38.77
C GLU A 189 -26.19 6.23 -37.67
N GLN A 190 -25.87 6.57 -36.43
CA GLN A 190 -26.54 5.97 -35.27
C GLN A 190 -27.93 6.55 -35.06
N ASP A 191 -28.89 5.68 -34.70
CA ASP A 191 -30.25 6.09 -34.31
C ASP A 191 -30.25 6.63 -32.86
N GLU A 192 -30.22 7.96 -32.71
CA GLU A 192 -30.16 8.62 -31.41
C GLU A 192 -31.35 8.29 -30.48
N SER A 193 -32.50 7.85 -31.03
CA SER A 193 -33.65 7.44 -30.22
C SER A 193 -33.40 6.17 -29.40
N LYS A 194 -32.42 5.35 -29.82
CA LYS A 194 -32.03 4.10 -29.17
C LYS A 194 -30.73 4.21 -28.32
N ALA A 195 -30.19 5.44 -28.25
CA ALA A 195 -28.94 5.66 -27.54
C ALA A 195 -29.11 5.58 -26.02
N SER A 196 -28.19 4.85 -25.38
CA SER A 196 -28.04 4.90 -23.93
C SER A 196 -26.55 5.09 -23.57
N SER A 197 -26.30 5.71 -22.40
CA SER A 197 -24.92 6.00 -21.97
C SER A 197 -24.74 5.66 -20.50
N PHE A 198 -23.57 5.10 -20.16
CA PHE A 198 -23.24 4.65 -18.81
C PHE A 198 -21.88 5.19 -18.37
N GLY A 199 -21.77 5.47 -17.06
CA GLY A 199 -20.56 5.97 -16.42
C GLY A 199 -19.59 4.88 -15.98
N ARG A 200 -18.50 5.35 -15.36
CA ARG A 200 -17.51 4.47 -14.70
C ARG A 200 -18.20 3.76 -13.52
N ARG A 201 -17.81 2.51 -13.27
CA ARG A 201 -18.18 1.77 -12.07
C ARG A 201 -17.10 1.89 -11.01
N SER A 202 -17.52 1.84 -9.76
CA SER A 202 -16.65 1.78 -8.58
C SER A 202 -16.93 0.49 -7.78
N PRO A 203 -16.06 0.09 -6.84
CA PRO A 203 -16.32 -1.07 -5.98
C PRO A 203 -17.63 -0.97 -5.19
N GLU A 204 -18.08 0.25 -4.84
CA GLU A 204 -19.33 0.52 -4.12
C GLU A 204 -20.56 0.10 -4.92
N ASP A 205 -20.49 0.13 -6.25
CA ASP A 205 -21.55 -0.33 -7.14
C ASP A 205 -21.79 -1.85 -7.08
N GLY A 206 -20.89 -2.60 -6.44
CA GLY A 206 -21.01 -4.03 -6.17
C GLY A 206 -21.87 -4.37 -4.95
N ARG A 207 -22.42 -3.39 -4.22
CA ARG A 207 -23.23 -3.61 -3.03
C ARG A 207 -24.57 -4.26 -3.36
N LEU A 208 -24.88 -5.40 -2.70
CA LEU A 208 -26.15 -6.10 -2.85
C LEU A 208 -27.25 -5.41 -2.06
N ASP A 209 -28.35 -5.04 -2.75
CA ASP A 209 -29.59 -4.55 -2.15
C ASP A 209 -30.63 -5.67 -2.15
N TRP A 210 -30.80 -6.33 -1.02
CA TRP A 210 -31.70 -7.48 -0.89
C TRP A 210 -33.17 -7.20 -1.17
N ASN A 211 -33.60 -5.92 -1.22
CA ASN A 211 -34.95 -5.56 -1.62
C ASN A 211 -35.20 -5.71 -3.12
N LYS A 212 -34.16 -5.90 -3.93
CA LYS A 212 -34.26 -6.15 -5.35
C LYS A 212 -34.59 -7.62 -5.65
N PRO A 213 -35.15 -7.95 -6.83
CA PRO A 213 -35.35 -9.32 -7.27
C PRO A 213 -34.04 -10.12 -7.31
N ALA A 214 -34.11 -11.41 -6.98
CA ALA A 214 -32.94 -12.30 -6.98
C ALA A 214 -32.21 -12.30 -8.34
N ARG A 215 -32.94 -12.20 -9.46
CA ARG A 215 -32.37 -12.12 -10.80
C ARG A 215 -31.48 -10.88 -10.97
N GLN A 216 -31.89 -9.72 -10.45
CA GLN A 216 -31.07 -8.51 -10.52
C GLN A 216 -29.81 -8.63 -9.69
N LEU A 217 -29.89 -9.24 -8.50
CA LEU A 217 -28.73 -9.49 -7.64
C LEU A 217 -27.77 -10.51 -8.27
N HIS A 218 -28.30 -11.57 -8.88
CA HIS A 218 -27.51 -12.54 -9.64
C HIS A 218 -26.78 -11.88 -10.80
N ASN A 219 -27.46 -11.01 -11.55
CA ASN A 219 -26.87 -10.24 -12.64
C ASN A 219 -25.73 -9.35 -12.13
N LEU A 220 -25.90 -8.70 -10.98
CA LEU A 220 -24.83 -7.91 -10.36
C LEU A 220 -23.64 -8.80 -9.97
N VAL A 221 -23.88 -9.95 -9.33
CA VAL A 221 -22.82 -10.89 -8.94
C VAL A 221 -22.01 -11.33 -10.16
N ARG A 222 -22.66 -11.84 -11.22
CA ARG A 222 -21.96 -12.31 -12.43
C ARG A 222 -21.25 -11.20 -13.22
N ALA A 223 -21.71 -9.96 -13.06
CA ALA A 223 -21.13 -8.79 -13.71
C ALA A 223 -19.84 -8.28 -13.06
N VAL A 224 -19.63 -8.57 -11.77
CA VAL A 224 -18.50 -8.05 -10.98
C VAL A 224 -17.69 -9.13 -10.27
N THR A 225 -17.95 -10.43 -10.59
CA THR A 225 -17.15 -11.55 -10.06
C THR A 225 -15.70 -11.48 -10.52
N ASP A 226 -14.84 -12.30 -9.93
CA ASP A 226 -13.41 -12.35 -10.27
C ASP A 226 -13.17 -12.31 -11.79
N PRO A 227 -12.23 -11.46 -12.26
CA PRO A 227 -11.21 -10.66 -11.56
C PRO A 227 -11.64 -9.24 -11.12
N TRP A 228 -12.92 -8.89 -11.20
CA TRP A 228 -13.45 -7.64 -10.66
C TRP A 228 -13.62 -7.72 -9.14
N PRO A 229 -13.87 -6.57 -8.44
CA PRO A 229 -13.87 -6.52 -6.97
C PRO A 229 -14.92 -7.36 -6.24
N GLY A 230 -15.89 -7.95 -6.95
CA GLY A 230 -16.97 -8.77 -6.38
C GLY A 230 -18.20 -8.00 -5.91
N ALA A 231 -19.34 -8.69 -5.86
CA ALA A 231 -20.54 -8.18 -5.21
C ALA A 231 -20.44 -8.44 -3.70
N TYR A 232 -20.92 -7.51 -2.86
CA TYR A 232 -20.73 -7.64 -1.42
C TYR A 232 -21.95 -7.28 -0.59
N SER A 233 -21.98 -7.78 0.65
CA SER A 233 -23.01 -7.51 1.65
C SER A 233 -22.44 -7.62 3.07
N PHE A 234 -23.31 -7.52 4.10
CA PHE A 234 -22.90 -7.53 5.50
C PHE A 234 -23.74 -8.52 6.33
N ALA A 235 -23.05 -9.31 7.16
CA ALA A 235 -23.62 -10.07 8.24
C ALA A 235 -23.29 -9.36 9.56
N GLY A 236 -24.23 -8.61 10.12
CA GLY A 236 -23.93 -7.67 11.20
C GLY A 236 -22.94 -6.60 10.75
N VAL A 237 -21.72 -6.59 11.31
CA VAL A 237 -20.64 -5.68 10.92
C VAL A 237 -19.66 -6.28 9.91
N SER A 238 -19.70 -7.60 9.70
CA SER A 238 -18.75 -8.33 8.87
C SER A 238 -19.13 -8.22 7.41
N LYS A 239 -18.29 -7.56 6.62
CA LYS A 239 -18.41 -7.54 5.15
C LYS A 239 -18.03 -8.92 4.60
N PHE A 240 -18.74 -9.35 3.57
CA PHE A 240 -18.40 -10.52 2.80
C PHE A 240 -18.67 -10.28 1.31
N ILE A 241 -17.94 -10.98 0.46
CA ILE A 241 -18.06 -10.93 -0.99
C ILE A 241 -18.79 -12.18 -1.47
N VAL A 242 -19.65 -12.01 -2.46
CA VAL A 242 -20.35 -13.07 -3.18
C VAL A 242 -19.73 -13.19 -4.56
N TRP A 243 -19.05 -14.31 -4.81
CA TRP A 243 -18.39 -14.56 -6.08
C TRP A 243 -19.27 -15.31 -7.09
N LYS A 244 -20.12 -16.22 -6.58
CA LYS A 244 -21.03 -16.98 -7.42
C LYS A 244 -22.37 -17.15 -6.71
N SER A 245 -23.43 -16.98 -7.45
CA SER A 245 -24.80 -17.12 -6.95
C SER A 245 -25.67 -17.90 -7.93
N ARG A 246 -26.84 -18.30 -7.46
CA ARG A 246 -27.90 -18.95 -8.27
C ARG A 246 -29.27 -18.44 -7.81
N VAL A 247 -30.16 -18.15 -8.76
CA VAL A 247 -31.55 -17.83 -8.43
C VAL A 247 -32.30 -19.07 -8.01
N ARG A 248 -33.12 -18.95 -6.96
CA ARG A 248 -33.97 -20.01 -6.40
C ARG A 248 -35.40 -19.52 -6.44
N ASP A 249 -36.23 -20.19 -7.21
CA ASP A 249 -37.67 -19.95 -7.37
C ASP A 249 -38.53 -20.90 -6.57
N ASP A 250 -37.94 -21.96 -6.01
CA ASP A 250 -38.56 -22.99 -5.18
C ASP A 250 -38.62 -22.63 -3.68
N ILE A 251 -38.17 -21.44 -3.28
CA ILE A 251 -38.08 -21.03 -1.89
C ILE A 251 -39.29 -20.11 -1.54
N PRO A 252 -40.00 -20.37 -0.42
CA PRO A 252 -41.08 -19.48 0.04
C PRO A 252 -40.58 -18.07 0.32
N ALA A 253 -41.45 -17.09 0.04
CA ALA A 253 -41.15 -15.69 0.29
C ALA A 253 -40.92 -15.41 1.79
N ALA A 254 -39.85 -14.70 2.12
CA ALA A 254 -39.55 -14.22 3.45
C ALA A 254 -39.12 -12.75 3.36
N LYS A 255 -38.91 -12.09 4.50
CA LYS A 255 -38.42 -10.70 4.50
C LYS A 255 -37.07 -10.63 3.76
N PRO A 256 -36.88 -9.66 2.83
CA PRO A 256 -35.61 -9.50 2.11
C PRO A 256 -34.41 -9.44 3.04
N GLY A 257 -33.33 -10.14 2.69
CA GLY A 257 -32.10 -10.26 3.48
C GLY A 257 -32.16 -11.37 4.55
N THR A 258 -33.28 -12.07 4.72
CA THR A 258 -33.38 -13.19 5.68
C THR A 258 -32.64 -14.41 5.13
N VAL A 259 -31.76 -15.01 5.92
CA VAL A 259 -31.12 -16.29 5.65
C VAL A 259 -32.18 -17.41 5.81
N VAL A 260 -32.58 -18.01 4.72
CA VAL A 260 -33.59 -19.06 4.70
C VAL A 260 -32.96 -20.42 5.02
N SER A 261 -31.77 -20.67 4.53
CA SER A 261 -30.97 -21.88 4.75
C SER A 261 -29.49 -21.53 4.83
N VAL A 262 -28.73 -22.31 5.59
CA VAL A 262 -27.26 -22.20 5.67
C VAL A 262 -26.53 -23.32 4.94
N SER A 263 -27.27 -24.36 4.50
CA SER A 263 -26.73 -25.51 3.75
C SER A 263 -27.77 -26.02 2.75
N PRO A 264 -27.73 -25.53 1.50
CA PRO A 264 -26.95 -24.43 0.92
C PRO A 264 -27.27 -23.06 1.55
N LEU A 265 -26.36 -22.10 1.44
CA LEU A 265 -26.62 -20.74 1.93
C LEU A 265 -27.60 -20.03 0.99
N ILE A 266 -28.83 -19.80 1.45
CA ILE A 266 -29.90 -19.15 0.68
C ILE A 266 -30.42 -17.94 1.44
N VAL A 267 -30.55 -16.82 0.73
CA VAL A 267 -31.03 -15.54 1.27
C VAL A 267 -32.26 -15.08 0.49
N SER A 268 -33.32 -14.70 1.19
CA SER A 268 -34.54 -14.16 0.59
C SER A 268 -34.28 -12.79 -0.02
N CYS A 269 -34.87 -12.53 -1.18
CA CYS A 269 -34.76 -11.27 -1.92
C CYS A 269 -36.14 -10.56 -1.99
N GLY A 270 -36.22 -9.41 -2.63
CA GLY A 270 -37.49 -8.72 -2.89
C GLY A 270 -38.49 -9.61 -3.66
N GLU A 271 -37.96 -10.38 -4.59
CA GLU A 271 -38.66 -11.46 -5.31
C GLU A 271 -37.73 -12.67 -5.38
N GLN A 272 -38.24 -13.87 -5.10
CA GLN A 272 -37.50 -15.14 -5.09
C GLN A 272 -36.39 -15.14 -4.00
N ALA A 273 -35.42 -16.04 -4.12
CA ALA A 273 -34.27 -16.09 -3.24
C ALA A 273 -32.97 -16.26 -4.02
N LEU A 274 -31.86 -15.90 -3.41
CA LEU A 274 -30.53 -16.03 -3.97
C LEU A 274 -29.72 -17.07 -3.17
N GLU A 275 -29.29 -18.12 -3.81
CA GLU A 275 -28.29 -19.06 -3.28
C GLU A 275 -26.91 -18.45 -3.47
N ILE A 276 -26.14 -18.31 -2.39
CA ILE A 276 -24.73 -17.94 -2.42
C ILE A 276 -23.94 -19.23 -2.57
N VAL A 277 -23.43 -19.47 -3.77
CA VAL A 277 -22.68 -20.70 -4.09
C VAL A 277 -21.26 -20.62 -3.56
N THR A 278 -20.57 -19.52 -3.85
CA THR A 278 -19.22 -19.24 -3.32
C THR A 278 -19.11 -17.82 -2.85
N GLY A 279 -18.30 -17.59 -1.84
CA GLY A 279 -18.05 -16.26 -1.29
C GLY A 279 -16.75 -16.20 -0.50
N GLN A 280 -16.51 -15.05 0.11
CA GLN A 280 -15.29 -14.76 0.84
C GLN A 280 -15.58 -13.73 1.95
N THR A 281 -15.08 -13.94 3.16
CA THR A 281 -15.05 -12.90 4.19
C THR A 281 -13.91 -11.93 3.92
N ASP A 282 -13.96 -10.73 4.49
CA ASP A 282 -12.86 -9.72 4.34
C ASP A 282 -11.45 -10.27 4.59
N ASN A 283 -11.34 -11.30 5.41
CA ASN A 283 -10.09 -11.88 5.87
C ASN A 283 -9.94 -13.35 5.47
N GLY A 284 -10.84 -13.86 4.62
CA GLY A 284 -11.00 -15.27 4.39
C GLY A 284 -10.49 -15.73 3.04
N LEU A 285 -10.41 -17.04 2.93
CA LEU A 285 -10.22 -17.72 1.67
C LEU A 285 -11.54 -17.74 0.88
N TYR A 286 -11.45 -18.02 -0.40
CA TYR A 286 -12.55 -18.33 -1.27
C TYR A 286 -13.20 -19.67 -0.84
N VAL A 287 -14.46 -19.64 -0.42
CA VAL A 287 -15.14 -20.79 0.19
C VAL A 287 -16.54 -21.02 -0.37
N GLN A 288 -17.07 -22.24 -0.18
CA GLN A 288 -18.45 -22.57 -0.50
C GLN A 288 -19.43 -21.84 0.44
N GLY A 289 -20.67 -21.60 -0.01
CA GLY A 289 -21.68 -20.85 0.74
C GLY A 289 -21.92 -21.38 2.16
N MET A 290 -21.94 -22.70 2.37
CA MET A 290 -22.07 -23.30 3.70
C MET A 290 -20.90 -22.93 4.63
N GLN A 291 -19.67 -22.96 4.14
CA GLN A 291 -18.47 -22.57 4.89
C GLN A 291 -18.46 -21.07 5.17
N LEU A 292 -18.93 -20.25 4.20
CA LEU A 292 -19.13 -18.83 4.40
C LEU A 292 -20.13 -18.56 5.53
N ALA A 293 -21.26 -19.27 5.54
CA ALA A 293 -22.27 -19.16 6.60
C ALA A 293 -21.67 -19.49 7.98
N GLN A 294 -20.88 -20.56 8.08
CA GLN A 294 -20.17 -20.94 9.30
C GLN A 294 -19.19 -19.85 9.75
N SER A 295 -18.37 -19.35 8.84
CA SER A 295 -17.38 -18.29 9.13
C SER A 295 -18.02 -16.97 9.59
N LEU A 296 -19.24 -16.69 9.13
CA LEU A 296 -20.03 -15.51 9.51
C LEU A 296 -20.94 -15.74 10.72
N GLY A 297 -21.00 -16.96 11.27
CA GLY A 297 -21.90 -17.33 12.36
C GLY A 297 -23.38 -17.22 11.98
N LEU A 298 -23.73 -17.41 10.71
CA LEU A 298 -25.10 -17.30 10.22
C LEU A 298 -25.93 -18.52 10.64
N VAL A 299 -27.19 -18.28 10.98
CA VAL A 299 -28.22 -19.31 11.23
C VAL A 299 -29.47 -18.97 10.42
N ALA A 300 -30.35 -19.95 10.21
CA ALA A 300 -31.64 -19.67 9.59
C ALA A 300 -32.42 -18.63 10.40
N GLY A 301 -33.01 -17.66 9.73
CA GLY A 301 -33.65 -16.49 10.32
C GLY A 301 -32.73 -15.28 10.57
N ALA A 302 -31.40 -15.42 10.47
CA ALA A 302 -30.48 -14.29 10.55
C ALA A 302 -30.74 -13.30 9.42
N LEU A 303 -30.42 -12.00 9.66
CA LEU A 303 -30.60 -10.94 8.69
C LEU A 303 -29.24 -10.51 8.10
N ILE A 304 -29.13 -10.57 6.79
CA ILE A 304 -28.04 -10.00 6.01
C ILE A 304 -28.51 -8.61 5.49
N THR A 305 -27.61 -7.63 5.49
CA THR A 305 -27.97 -6.25 5.19
C THR A 305 -27.01 -5.63 4.15
N SER A 306 -27.49 -4.63 3.44
CA SER A 306 -26.68 -3.86 2.48
C SER A 306 -25.66 -2.92 3.15
N ALA A 307 -25.79 -2.67 4.46
CA ALA A 307 -24.90 -1.84 5.25
C ALA A 307 -24.68 -2.49 6.64
N PRO A 308 -23.57 -2.20 7.33
CA PRO A 308 -23.32 -2.74 8.67
C PRO A 308 -24.39 -2.27 9.67
N VAL A 309 -24.96 -3.21 10.46
CA VAL A 309 -26.13 -2.96 11.34
C VAL A 309 -25.74 -2.35 12.69
N VAL A 310 -24.55 -2.63 13.18
CA VAL A 310 -24.03 -2.09 14.46
C VAL A 310 -22.54 -1.85 14.33
N ALA A 311 -22.09 -0.67 14.70
CA ALA A 311 -20.71 -0.50 15.12
C ALA A 311 -20.53 -1.20 16.48
N ILE A 312 -20.37 -2.52 16.51
CA ILE A 312 -19.63 -3.15 17.59
C ILE A 312 -18.28 -2.43 17.53
N LYS A 313 -17.83 -1.88 18.67
CA LYS A 313 -16.53 -1.22 18.78
C LYS A 313 -15.47 -2.25 18.37
N ARG A 314 -15.20 -2.33 17.05
CA ARG A 314 -14.22 -3.24 16.48
C ARG A 314 -12.87 -2.80 17.02
N ARG A 315 -12.06 -3.75 17.48
CA ARG A 315 -10.68 -3.46 17.83
C ARG A 315 -9.94 -2.91 16.64
N THR A 316 -9.15 -1.88 16.86
CA THR A 316 -8.23 -1.36 15.85
C THR A 316 -7.13 -2.41 15.64
N ARG A 317 -7.01 -2.90 14.43
CA ARG A 317 -6.00 -3.88 14.04
C ARG A 317 -4.73 -3.16 13.59
N VAL A 318 -3.63 -3.46 14.27
CA VAL A 318 -2.34 -2.82 14.04
C VAL A 318 -1.35 -3.88 13.50
N LEU A 319 -0.81 -3.64 12.30
CA LEU A 319 0.29 -4.45 11.76
C LEU A 319 1.62 -3.80 12.14
N ILE A 320 2.47 -4.55 12.83
CA ILE A 320 3.82 -4.12 13.23
C ILE A 320 4.85 -5.05 12.58
N LEU A 321 5.56 -4.56 11.60
CA LEU A 321 6.71 -5.24 10.99
C LEU A 321 7.96 -4.81 11.74
N GLY A 322 8.75 -5.76 12.30
CA GLY A 322 9.81 -5.44 13.26
C GLY A 322 9.29 -5.39 14.72
N VAL A 323 8.34 -6.28 15.04
CA VAL A 323 7.64 -6.28 16.34
C VAL A 323 8.53 -6.69 17.51
N ASN A 324 9.57 -7.50 17.28
CA ASN A 324 10.54 -7.91 18.28
C ASN A 324 11.62 -6.84 18.57
N GLY A 325 11.73 -5.83 17.70
CA GLY A 325 12.67 -4.72 17.87
C GLY A 325 12.33 -3.82 19.07
N PHE A 326 13.23 -2.90 19.39
CA PHE A 326 13.12 -2.01 20.56
C PHE A 326 11.79 -1.25 20.65
N ILE A 327 11.40 -0.56 19.57
CA ILE A 327 10.12 0.17 19.53
C ILE A 327 8.94 -0.82 19.47
N GLY A 328 9.05 -1.86 18.65
CA GLY A 328 7.97 -2.83 18.41
C GLY A 328 7.52 -3.54 19.67
N ASN A 329 8.46 -4.04 20.51
CA ASN A 329 8.13 -4.76 21.71
C ASN A 329 7.49 -3.86 22.81
N HIS A 330 7.98 -2.62 22.98
CA HIS A 330 7.40 -1.66 23.92
C HIS A 330 6.02 -1.16 23.46
N LEU A 331 5.85 -0.93 22.17
CA LEU A 331 4.57 -0.54 21.60
C LEU A 331 3.53 -1.65 21.73
N THR A 332 3.92 -2.90 21.47
CA THR A 332 3.08 -4.08 21.68
C THR A 332 2.60 -4.15 23.12
N GLU A 333 3.51 -3.99 24.08
CA GLU A 333 3.17 -3.94 25.51
C GLU A 333 2.14 -2.84 25.83
N ARG A 334 2.34 -1.64 25.30
CA ARG A 334 1.44 -0.50 25.52
C ARG A 334 0.05 -0.72 24.90
N LEU A 335 -0.02 -1.24 23.67
CA LEU A 335 -1.27 -1.50 22.97
C LEU A 335 -2.07 -2.63 23.64
N LEU A 336 -1.41 -3.68 24.13
CA LEU A 336 -2.09 -4.80 24.81
C LEU A 336 -2.66 -4.44 26.18
N LYS A 337 -2.24 -3.32 26.79
CA LYS A 337 -2.88 -2.77 28.01
C LYS A 337 -4.26 -2.16 27.74
N ASP A 338 -4.62 -1.95 26.46
CA ASP A 338 -5.91 -1.42 26.04
C ASP A 338 -6.69 -2.45 25.21
N ASP A 339 -7.92 -2.78 25.62
CA ASP A 339 -8.77 -3.79 24.94
C ASP A 339 -9.25 -3.37 23.54
N ASN A 340 -8.99 -2.14 23.13
CA ASN A 340 -9.40 -1.62 21.84
C ASN A 340 -8.46 -2.04 20.68
N TYR A 341 -7.35 -2.74 20.97
CA TYR A 341 -6.35 -3.09 19.98
C TYR A 341 -6.17 -4.60 19.81
N GLU A 342 -5.88 -5.01 18.59
CA GLU A 342 -5.45 -6.34 18.17
C GLU A 342 -4.21 -6.18 17.29
N ILE A 343 -3.16 -6.96 17.53
CA ILE A 343 -1.83 -6.74 16.94
C ILE A 343 -1.44 -7.93 16.10
N TYR A 344 -0.95 -7.66 14.90
CA TYR A 344 -0.33 -8.60 13.98
C TYR A 344 1.14 -8.22 13.85
N GLY A 345 2.03 -9.15 14.19
CA GLY A 345 3.48 -8.91 14.23
C GLY A 345 4.26 -9.86 13.34
N LEU A 346 5.29 -9.34 12.67
CA LEU A 346 6.29 -10.13 11.95
C LEU A 346 7.68 -9.65 12.34
N ASP A 347 8.58 -10.58 12.63
CA ASP A 347 9.99 -10.33 12.89
C ASP A 347 10.81 -11.60 12.67
N ILE A 348 12.13 -11.49 12.55
CA ILE A 348 13.09 -12.61 12.40
C ILE A 348 13.39 -13.36 13.71
N GLY A 349 12.85 -12.91 14.83
CA GLY A 349 13.01 -13.52 16.15
C GLY A 349 11.89 -13.11 17.09
N SER A 350 11.83 -13.70 18.29
CA SER A 350 10.73 -13.55 19.23
C SER A 350 11.12 -13.35 20.70
N ASP A 351 12.41 -13.22 20.99
CA ASP A 351 12.95 -13.17 22.36
C ASP A 351 12.40 -12.01 23.19
N ALA A 352 12.31 -10.79 22.62
CA ALA A 352 11.80 -9.62 23.32
C ALA A 352 10.26 -9.58 23.46
N ILE A 353 9.54 -10.37 22.66
CA ILE A 353 8.06 -10.44 22.66
C ILE A 353 7.52 -11.76 23.23
N SER A 354 8.38 -12.68 23.65
CA SER A 354 8.01 -14.02 24.14
C SER A 354 6.89 -13.98 25.20
N ARG A 355 6.90 -12.97 26.06
CA ARG A 355 5.89 -12.75 27.10
C ARG A 355 4.48 -12.43 26.58
N PHE A 356 4.32 -12.16 25.28
CA PHE A 356 3.03 -11.83 24.66
C PHE A 356 2.47 -12.94 23.77
N LEU A 357 3.22 -13.99 23.49
CA LEU A 357 2.84 -15.04 22.51
C LEU A 357 1.54 -15.76 22.88
N ASP A 358 1.24 -15.90 24.17
CA ASP A 358 0.00 -16.52 24.64
C ASP A 358 -1.20 -15.54 24.71
N ASN A 359 -1.00 -14.26 24.38
CA ASN A 359 -2.08 -13.28 24.41
C ASN A 359 -2.99 -13.44 23.17
N PRO A 360 -4.30 -13.69 23.32
CA PRO A 360 -5.22 -13.95 22.20
C PRO A 360 -5.41 -12.73 21.26
N ARG A 361 -4.92 -11.55 21.65
CA ARG A 361 -4.94 -10.33 20.84
C ARG A 361 -3.59 -10.03 20.14
N PHE A 362 -2.62 -10.91 20.31
CA PHE A 362 -1.31 -10.80 19.67
C PHE A 362 -1.06 -11.99 18.75
N HIS A 363 -0.93 -11.73 17.47
CA HIS A 363 -0.71 -12.73 16.43
C HIS A 363 0.68 -12.52 15.83
N PHE A 364 1.60 -13.44 16.12
CA PHE A 364 2.99 -13.35 15.69
C PHE A 364 3.35 -14.41 14.65
N VAL A 365 4.12 -14.00 13.66
CA VAL A 365 4.79 -14.88 12.71
C VAL A 365 6.27 -14.54 12.65
N GLU A 366 7.11 -15.54 12.83
CA GLU A 366 8.56 -15.41 12.63
C GLU A 366 8.90 -15.48 11.14
N GLY A 367 9.60 -14.45 10.62
CA GLY A 367 9.94 -14.39 9.21
C GLY A 367 10.67 -13.11 8.80
N ASP A 368 11.32 -13.18 7.62
CA ASP A 368 12.00 -12.04 6.99
C ASP A 368 11.05 -11.31 6.04
N ILE A 369 11.00 -9.98 6.13
CA ILE A 369 10.10 -9.15 5.30
C ILE A 369 10.38 -9.28 3.80
N SER A 370 11.61 -9.60 3.41
CA SER A 370 12.04 -9.72 2.00
C SER A 370 11.47 -10.98 1.31
N ILE A 371 11.01 -11.97 2.07
CA ILE A 371 10.46 -13.23 1.54
C ILE A 371 9.00 -13.49 1.95
N HIS A 372 8.43 -12.69 2.84
CA HIS A 372 7.05 -12.84 3.33
C HIS A 372 6.08 -11.83 2.69
N SER A 373 6.30 -11.44 1.43
CA SER A 373 5.52 -10.40 0.74
C SER A 373 4.02 -10.69 0.73
N GLU A 374 3.60 -11.95 0.49
CA GLU A 374 2.20 -12.33 0.46
C GLU A 374 1.53 -12.26 1.84
N TRP A 375 2.26 -12.65 2.90
CA TRP A 375 1.78 -12.51 4.27
C TRP A 375 1.60 -11.04 4.65
N ILE A 376 2.57 -10.20 4.27
CA ILE A 376 2.55 -8.76 4.53
C ILE A 376 1.36 -8.11 3.79
N GLU A 377 1.20 -8.36 2.50
CA GLU A 377 0.10 -7.85 1.70
C GLU A 377 -1.26 -8.28 2.28
N TYR A 378 -1.41 -9.56 2.65
CA TYR A 378 -2.62 -10.07 3.28
C TYR A 378 -2.96 -9.32 4.57
N HIS A 379 -1.96 -9.07 5.44
CA HIS A 379 -2.19 -8.39 6.71
C HIS A 379 -2.34 -6.87 6.55
N ILE A 380 -1.75 -6.25 5.54
CA ILE A 380 -2.06 -4.87 5.17
C ILE A 380 -3.54 -4.75 4.80
N LYS A 381 -4.10 -5.65 4.00
CA LYS A 381 -5.55 -5.70 3.71
C LYS A 381 -6.40 -5.83 4.97
N LYS A 382 -5.96 -6.62 5.92
CA LYS A 382 -6.68 -6.97 7.14
C LYS A 382 -6.65 -5.87 8.21
N CYS A 383 -5.51 -5.16 8.34
CA CYS A 383 -5.26 -4.21 9.41
C CYS A 383 -5.75 -2.80 9.07
N ASP A 384 -5.94 -1.98 10.10
CA ASP A 384 -6.39 -0.59 9.99
C ASP A 384 -5.21 0.38 9.96
N VAL A 385 -4.10 0.00 10.63
CA VAL A 385 -2.87 0.79 10.76
C VAL A 385 -1.67 -0.10 10.51
N VAL A 386 -0.70 0.40 9.76
CA VAL A 386 0.55 -0.30 9.41
C VAL A 386 1.75 0.49 9.93
N LEU A 387 2.63 -0.19 10.72
CA LEU A 387 3.89 0.34 11.22
C LEU A 387 5.05 -0.54 10.72
N PRO A 388 5.77 -0.14 9.66
CA PRO A 388 6.94 -0.86 9.18
C PRO A 388 8.20 -0.40 9.94
N LEU A 389 8.44 -0.98 11.12
CA LEU A 389 9.56 -0.62 12.00
C LEU A 389 10.88 -1.30 11.63
N VAL A 390 10.90 -2.19 10.62
CA VAL A 390 12.11 -2.87 10.18
C VAL A 390 13.04 -1.88 9.50
N ALA A 391 14.26 -1.76 10.04
CA ALA A 391 15.31 -0.91 9.50
C ALA A 391 16.69 -1.32 10.04
N ILE A 392 17.73 -1.08 9.26
CA ILE A 392 19.11 -1.15 9.74
C ILE A 392 19.49 0.25 10.23
N ALA A 393 19.34 0.47 11.55
CA ALA A 393 19.54 1.79 12.18
C ALA A 393 20.87 1.91 12.96
N THR A 394 21.91 1.18 12.54
CA THR A 394 23.22 1.13 13.20
C THR A 394 24.27 1.78 12.32
N PRO A 395 24.92 2.88 12.76
CA PRO A 395 25.84 3.69 11.92
C PRO A 395 26.99 2.92 11.28
N ILE A 396 27.50 1.87 11.93
CA ILE A 396 28.59 1.06 11.39
C ILE A 396 28.15 0.28 10.14
N GLU A 397 26.88 -0.15 10.08
CA GLU A 397 26.33 -0.86 8.93
C GLU A 397 26.19 0.04 7.71
N TYR A 398 25.96 1.33 7.89
CA TYR A 398 25.88 2.29 6.78
C TYR A 398 27.16 2.38 5.96
N THR A 399 28.30 2.09 6.60
CA THR A 399 29.61 2.11 5.94
C THR A 399 30.09 0.72 5.53
N ARG A 400 29.68 -0.33 6.24
CA ARG A 400 30.08 -1.73 5.94
C ARG A 400 29.21 -2.37 4.86
N ASN A 401 27.89 -2.18 4.96
CA ASN A 401 26.90 -2.85 4.12
C ASN A 401 25.87 -1.84 3.53
N PRO A 402 26.32 -0.77 2.83
CA PRO A 402 25.43 0.31 2.38
C PRO A 402 24.32 -0.16 1.42
N LEU A 403 24.59 -1.15 0.56
CA LEU A 403 23.58 -1.69 -0.35
C LEU A 403 22.49 -2.45 0.42
N ARG A 404 22.84 -3.24 1.43
CA ARG A 404 21.85 -3.93 2.27
C ARG A 404 20.99 -2.94 3.06
N VAL A 405 21.57 -1.82 3.51
CA VAL A 405 20.81 -0.72 4.13
C VAL A 405 19.81 -0.15 3.12
N PHE A 406 20.22 0.13 1.90
CA PHE A 406 19.32 0.63 0.84
C PHE A 406 18.21 -0.37 0.52
N GLU A 407 18.53 -1.64 0.27
CA GLU A 407 17.56 -2.69 -0.05
C GLU A 407 16.47 -2.79 1.04
N LEU A 408 16.88 -2.92 2.30
CA LEU A 408 15.95 -3.11 3.40
C LEU A 408 15.19 -1.82 3.77
N ASP A 409 15.92 -0.70 3.92
CA ASP A 409 15.32 0.55 4.41
C ASP A 409 14.55 1.32 3.35
N PHE A 410 14.84 1.11 2.05
CA PHE A 410 14.15 1.77 0.96
C PHE A 410 13.28 0.81 0.15
N GLU A 411 13.84 -0.20 -0.49
CA GLU A 411 13.10 -1.01 -1.46
C GLU A 411 11.98 -1.82 -0.83
N GLU A 412 12.25 -2.52 0.29
CA GLU A 412 11.22 -3.30 0.98
C GLU A 412 10.13 -2.39 1.58
N ASN A 413 10.52 -1.27 2.19
CA ASN A 413 9.53 -0.31 2.71
C ASN A 413 8.70 0.34 1.61
N LEU A 414 9.26 0.58 0.42
CA LEU A 414 8.50 1.13 -0.72
C LEU A 414 7.39 0.18 -1.18
N LYS A 415 7.61 -1.14 -1.15
CA LYS A 415 6.58 -2.14 -1.45
C LYS A 415 5.41 -2.03 -0.46
N ILE A 416 5.73 -1.96 0.84
CA ILE A 416 4.74 -1.82 1.92
C ILE A 416 3.92 -0.52 1.76
N ILE A 417 4.58 0.59 1.44
CA ILE A 417 3.91 1.88 1.20
C ILE A 417 2.93 1.77 0.04
N ARG A 418 3.35 1.16 -1.08
CA ARG A 418 2.49 0.94 -2.26
C ARG A 418 1.29 0.06 -1.95
N ASP A 419 1.46 -0.97 -1.13
CA ASP A 419 0.34 -1.81 -0.68
C ASP A 419 -0.62 -1.03 0.24
N CYS A 420 -0.12 -0.13 1.09
CA CYS A 420 -0.98 0.76 1.89
C CYS A 420 -1.82 1.69 0.99
N VAL A 421 -1.24 2.24 -0.08
CA VAL A 421 -1.98 3.02 -1.10
C VAL A 421 -3.02 2.15 -1.78
N LYS A 422 -2.60 0.99 -2.30
CA LYS A 422 -3.44 0.02 -3.02
C LYS A 422 -4.70 -0.38 -2.25
N TYR A 423 -4.59 -0.55 -0.93
CA TYR A 423 -5.66 -1.04 -0.06
C TYR A 423 -6.27 0.02 0.84
N ASP A 424 -5.99 1.30 0.59
CA ASP A 424 -6.45 2.45 1.40
C ASP A 424 -6.22 2.24 2.90
N LYS A 425 -4.95 1.96 3.28
CA LYS A 425 -4.56 1.75 4.68
C LYS A 425 -3.76 2.92 5.21
N ARG A 426 -3.95 3.20 6.49
CA ARG A 426 -3.17 4.22 7.17
C ARG A 426 -1.79 3.68 7.52
N ILE A 427 -0.74 4.41 7.13
CA ILE A 427 0.64 4.10 7.48
C ILE A 427 1.18 5.08 8.52
N ILE A 428 1.85 4.56 9.55
CA ILE A 428 2.64 5.34 10.50
C ILE A 428 4.10 4.96 10.25
N PHE A 429 4.81 5.83 9.53
CA PHE A 429 6.13 5.49 9.01
C PHE A 429 7.25 6.01 9.93
N PRO A 430 8.18 5.13 10.34
CA PRO A 430 9.36 5.52 11.10
C PRO A 430 10.37 6.22 10.17
N SER A 431 10.31 7.54 10.11
CA SER A 431 11.39 8.37 9.63
C SER A 431 12.51 8.40 10.70
N THR A 432 13.35 9.38 10.73
CA THR A 432 14.47 9.48 11.67
C THR A 432 14.93 10.92 11.83
N SER A 433 15.51 11.25 12.98
CA SER A 433 16.23 12.53 13.15
C SER A 433 17.46 12.65 12.23
N GLU A 434 17.94 11.55 11.67
CA GLU A 434 19.05 11.52 10.71
C GLU A 434 18.73 12.21 9.37
N VAL A 435 17.44 12.37 9.03
CA VAL A 435 17.03 13.08 7.79
C VAL A 435 17.43 14.55 7.79
N TYR A 436 17.58 15.16 8.96
CA TYR A 436 18.08 16.55 9.04
C TYR A 436 19.56 16.66 8.66
N GLY A 437 20.31 15.59 8.85
CA GLY A 437 21.72 15.51 8.46
C GLY A 437 22.57 16.60 9.09
N MET A 438 23.23 17.41 8.25
CA MET A 438 24.10 18.53 8.63
C MET A 438 23.33 19.86 8.71
N CYS A 439 22.03 19.86 9.03
CA CYS A 439 21.27 21.07 9.27
C CYS A 439 21.93 21.90 10.39
N THR A 440 21.97 23.20 10.20
CA THR A 440 22.62 24.16 11.11
C THR A 440 21.65 24.87 12.05
N ASP A 441 20.35 24.56 11.97
CA ASP A 441 19.34 25.17 12.82
C ASP A 441 19.55 24.77 14.29
N LYS A 442 19.28 25.70 15.19
CA LYS A 442 19.41 25.47 16.65
C LYS A 442 18.47 24.36 17.13
N ASN A 443 17.24 24.33 16.62
CA ASN A 443 16.25 23.29 16.86
C ASN A 443 15.75 22.80 15.50
N PHE A 444 15.73 21.50 15.29
CA PHE A 444 15.26 20.89 14.04
C PHE A 444 13.74 20.88 14.02
N ASP A 445 13.17 21.62 13.09
CA ASP A 445 11.73 21.79 12.94
C ASP A 445 11.24 21.05 11.68
N GLU A 446 10.11 20.40 11.79
CA GLU A 446 9.57 19.52 10.76
C GLU A 446 9.22 20.26 9.47
N ASP A 447 8.77 21.50 9.59
CA ASP A 447 8.21 22.28 8.48
C ASP A 447 9.24 23.23 7.83
N THR A 448 10.26 23.64 8.59
CA THR A 448 11.16 24.73 8.17
C THR A 448 12.63 24.35 8.05
N SER A 449 13.08 23.31 8.76
CA SER A 449 14.49 22.91 8.73
C SER A 449 14.88 22.20 7.43
N ASN A 450 16.02 22.58 6.87
CA ASN A 450 16.57 21.94 5.69
C ASN A 450 17.10 20.52 5.99
N LEU A 451 16.93 19.61 5.03
CA LEU A 451 17.46 18.25 5.08
C LEU A 451 18.77 18.19 4.29
N VAL A 452 19.91 18.29 4.98
CA VAL A 452 21.23 18.46 4.37
C VAL A 452 22.08 17.20 4.56
N VAL A 453 22.53 16.59 3.47
CA VAL A 453 23.41 15.41 3.49
C VAL A 453 24.78 15.73 2.90
N GLY A 454 25.79 14.93 3.26
CA GLY A 454 27.16 15.10 2.79
C GLY A 454 27.40 14.52 1.39
N PRO A 455 28.67 14.54 0.94
CA PRO A 455 29.05 14.09 -0.40
C PRO A 455 28.88 12.57 -0.57
N ILE A 456 28.69 12.12 -1.83
CA ILE A 456 28.35 10.75 -2.21
C ILE A 456 29.35 9.71 -1.67
N ASN A 457 30.64 10.04 -1.59
CA ASN A 457 31.70 9.16 -1.08
C ASN A 457 31.65 8.96 0.44
N LYS A 458 30.70 9.61 1.14
CA LYS A 458 30.41 9.38 2.56
C LYS A 458 29.21 8.46 2.68
N GLN A 459 29.45 7.15 2.66
CA GLN A 459 28.43 6.08 2.67
C GLN A 459 27.47 6.15 3.86
N ARG A 460 27.89 6.79 4.95
CA ARG A 460 27.05 7.02 6.12
C ARG A 460 25.68 7.64 5.76
N TRP A 461 25.62 8.43 4.69
CA TRP A 461 24.39 9.13 4.31
C TRP A 461 23.36 8.24 3.60
N ILE A 462 23.69 6.99 3.24
CA ILE A 462 22.77 6.09 2.56
C ILE A 462 21.45 5.92 3.33
N TYR A 463 21.52 5.73 4.65
CA TYR A 463 20.36 5.59 5.52
C TYR A 463 19.50 6.86 5.54
N SER A 464 20.14 8.01 5.77
CA SER A 464 19.43 9.30 5.81
C SER A 464 18.74 9.60 4.49
N VAL A 465 19.40 9.36 3.35
CA VAL A 465 18.86 9.59 2.00
C VAL A 465 17.70 8.63 1.71
N SER A 466 17.83 7.35 2.06
CA SER A 466 16.75 6.36 1.91
C SER A 466 15.49 6.80 2.66
N LYS A 467 15.64 7.25 3.91
CA LYS A 467 14.52 7.74 4.71
C LYS A 467 13.96 9.08 4.19
N GLN A 468 14.82 10.03 3.78
CA GLN A 468 14.36 11.28 3.15
C GLN A 468 13.55 11.03 1.87
N LEU A 469 13.97 10.09 1.04
CA LEU A 469 13.27 9.78 -0.20
C LEU A 469 11.92 9.12 0.09
N LEU A 470 11.84 8.20 1.06
CA LEU A 470 10.58 7.60 1.49
C LEU A 470 9.62 8.63 2.11
N ASP A 471 10.12 9.56 2.94
CA ASP A 471 9.32 10.66 3.48
C ASP A 471 8.63 11.45 2.34
N ARG A 472 9.38 11.78 1.27
CA ARG A 472 8.84 12.50 0.09
C ARG A 472 7.87 11.67 -0.73
N VAL A 473 8.14 10.37 -0.89
CA VAL A 473 7.25 9.44 -1.62
C VAL A 473 5.92 9.29 -0.87
N ILE A 474 5.96 9.10 0.44
CA ILE A 474 4.76 9.01 1.28
C ILE A 474 3.95 10.31 1.22
N TRP A 475 4.62 11.46 1.33
CA TRP A 475 3.99 12.77 1.20
C TRP A 475 3.29 12.92 -0.16
N ALA A 476 3.96 12.58 -1.26
CA ALA A 476 3.40 12.66 -2.61
C ALA A 476 2.19 11.74 -2.78
N TYR A 477 2.22 10.51 -2.23
CA TYR A 477 1.05 9.62 -2.20
C TYR A 477 -0.09 10.20 -1.36
N GLY A 478 0.21 10.90 -0.27
CA GLY A 478 -0.79 11.62 0.52
C GLY A 478 -1.52 12.69 -0.29
N GLU A 479 -0.77 13.52 -1.02
CA GLU A 479 -1.33 14.60 -1.83
C GLU A 479 -2.05 14.12 -3.10
N LYS A 480 -1.55 13.08 -3.75
CA LYS A 480 -2.05 12.63 -5.07
C LYS A 480 -3.05 11.50 -5.00
N GLU A 481 -2.85 10.56 -4.08
CA GLU A 481 -3.61 9.31 -3.98
C GLU A 481 -4.47 9.25 -2.69
N GLY A 482 -4.36 10.25 -1.82
CA GLY A 482 -5.12 10.31 -0.57
C GLY A 482 -4.61 9.36 0.52
N LEU A 483 -3.35 8.88 0.44
CA LEU A 483 -2.77 8.03 1.48
C LEU A 483 -2.84 8.72 2.85
N ARG A 484 -3.45 8.07 3.81
CA ARG A 484 -3.46 8.53 5.21
C ARG A 484 -2.17 8.11 5.87
N PHE A 485 -1.34 9.08 6.24
CA PHE A 485 -0.03 8.81 6.82
C PHE A 485 0.30 9.69 8.01
N THR A 486 1.26 9.24 8.81
CA THR A 486 2.00 10.05 9.78
C THR A 486 3.48 9.66 9.67
N LEU A 487 4.36 10.63 9.48
CA LEU A 487 5.81 10.42 9.58
C LEU A 487 6.26 10.78 11.00
N PHE A 488 6.83 9.85 11.74
CA PHE A 488 7.41 10.18 13.04
C PHE A 488 8.94 10.10 13.00
N ARG A 489 9.60 11.06 13.63
CA ARG A 489 11.06 11.19 13.69
C ARG A 489 11.56 11.01 15.11
N PRO A 490 12.03 9.81 15.49
CA PRO A 490 12.58 9.56 16.81
C PRO A 490 13.94 10.27 16.99
N PHE A 491 14.14 10.87 18.18
CA PHE A 491 15.41 11.50 18.59
C PHE A 491 16.05 10.69 19.70
N ASN A 492 17.01 9.82 19.35
CA ASN A 492 17.84 9.00 20.23
C ASN A 492 17.07 8.38 21.41
N TRP A 493 16.04 7.59 21.10
CA TRP A 493 15.27 6.89 22.10
C TRP A 493 16.14 5.86 22.82
N MET A 494 16.07 5.83 24.15
CA MET A 494 16.79 4.89 24.98
C MET A 494 15.91 4.38 26.13
N GLY A 495 16.31 3.26 26.71
CA GLY A 495 15.57 2.59 27.78
C GLY A 495 15.92 1.10 27.86
N PRO A 496 15.28 0.35 28.75
CA PRO A 496 15.41 -1.10 28.85
C PRO A 496 15.16 -1.80 27.50
N ARG A 497 15.88 -2.88 27.22
CA ARG A 497 15.75 -3.67 25.96
C ARG A 497 16.14 -2.94 24.67
N LEU A 498 16.94 -1.86 24.79
CA LEU A 498 17.34 -1.08 23.60
C LEU A 498 18.12 -1.90 22.57
N ASP A 499 19.05 -2.69 22.99
CA ASP A 499 19.83 -3.65 22.22
C ASP A 499 20.13 -4.85 23.14
N ASN A 500 21.08 -5.70 22.82
CA ASN A 500 21.63 -6.67 23.75
C ASN A 500 23.15 -6.57 23.81
N LEU A 501 23.78 -7.09 24.87
CA LEU A 501 25.21 -7.01 25.04
C LEU A 501 26.00 -7.79 24.01
N ASN A 502 25.42 -8.83 23.40
CA ASN A 502 26.09 -9.57 22.31
C ASN A 502 26.18 -8.68 21.05
N ALA A 503 25.16 -7.90 20.74
CA ALA A 503 25.23 -6.91 19.66
C ALA A 503 26.31 -5.86 19.94
N ALA A 504 26.48 -5.45 21.20
CA ALA A 504 27.55 -4.53 21.60
C ALA A 504 28.94 -5.16 21.44
N ARG A 505 29.11 -6.44 21.76
CA ARG A 505 30.40 -7.17 21.58
C ARG A 505 30.87 -7.20 20.13
N ILE A 506 29.95 -7.34 19.18
CA ILE A 506 30.26 -7.30 17.74
C ILE A 506 30.27 -5.89 17.15
N GLY A 507 30.05 -4.84 17.97
CA GLY A 507 30.05 -3.45 17.57
C GLY A 507 28.80 -3.01 16.81
N SER A 508 27.69 -3.76 16.90
CA SER A 508 26.41 -3.48 16.21
C SER A 508 25.34 -2.97 17.18
N SER A 509 25.71 -2.19 18.18
CA SER A 509 24.79 -1.59 19.15
C SER A 509 24.82 -0.07 19.13
N ARG A 510 23.82 0.54 19.78
CA ARG A 510 23.79 1.97 20.02
C ARG A 510 24.75 2.37 21.14
N ALA A 511 25.08 3.68 21.19
CA ALA A 511 26.13 4.19 22.07
C ALA A 511 25.96 3.79 23.54
N ILE A 512 24.78 3.98 24.14
CA ILE A 512 24.54 3.66 25.58
C ILE A 512 24.77 2.17 25.89
N THR A 513 24.33 1.26 25.01
CA THR A 513 24.54 -0.19 25.21
C THR A 513 26.02 -0.55 25.12
N GLN A 514 26.78 0.12 24.23
CA GLN A 514 28.23 -0.05 24.15
C GLN A 514 28.94 0.47 25.41
N LEU A 515 28.50 1.63 25.95
CA LEU A 515 29.04 2.17 27.19
C LEU A 515 28.76 1.22 28.36
N ILE A 516 27.54 0.67 28.47
CA ILE A 516 27.19 -0.32 29.49
C ILE A 516 28.05 -1.59 29.38
N LEU A 517 28.26 -2.13 28.16
CA LEU A 517 29.13 -3.28 27.95
C LEU A 517 30.53 -3.00 28.48
N ASN A 518 31.10 -1.82 28.20
CA ASN A 518 32.44 -1.47 28.71
C ASN A 518 32.50 -1.47 30.23
N LEU A 519 31.47 -1.01 30.93
CA LEU A 519 31.40 -1.07 32.41
C LEU A 519 31.25 -2.50 32.91
N VAL A 520 30.39 -3.31 32.31
CA VAL A 520 30.16 -4.71 32.66
C VAL A 520 31.43 -5.57 32.50
N GLU A 521 32.19 -5.34 31.42
CA GLU A 521 33.42 -6.11 31.13
C GLU A 521 34.71 -5.50 31.69
N GLY A 522 34.65 -4.35 32.37
CA GLY A 522 35.83 -3.67 32.90
C GLY A 522 36.78 -3.21 31.80
N SER A 523 36.27 -2.84 30.63
CA SER A 523 37.05 -2.33 29.52
C SER A 523 36.95 -0.81 29.42
N PRO A 524 37.97 -0.09 28.86
CA PRO A 524 37.90 1.36 28.76
C PRO A 524 36.76 1.84 27.89
N ILE A 525 36.06 2.87 28.34
CA ILE A 525 35.02 3.56 27.53
C ILE A 525 35.70 4.34 26.42
N LYS A 526 35.36 4.00 25.15
CA LYS A 526 35.88 4.66 23.98
C LYS A 526 35.02 5.91 23.65
N LEU A 527 35.63 7.09 23.68
CA LEU A 527 34.99 8.35 23.31
C LEU A 527 35.48 8.80 21.93
N ILE A 528 34.62 8.72 20.94
CA ILE A 528 34.94 9.11 19.57
C ILE A 528 35.00 10.63 19.48
N GLU A 529 36.14 11.15 18.96
CA GLU A 529 36.44 12.61 18.94
C GLU A 529 36.22 13.28 20.30
N GLY A 530 36.58 12.58 21.38
CA GLY A 530 36.40 13.05 22.74
C GLY A 530 34.96 13.04 23.25
N GLY A 531 34.02 12.50 22.50
CA GLY A 531 32.61 12.43 22.85
C GLY A 531 31.88 13.78 22.89
N LYS A 532 32.32 14.77 22.10
CA LYS A 532 31.80 16.16 22.11
C LYS A 532 30.42 16.31 21.45
N GLN A 533 30.02 15.36 20.63
CA GLN A 533 28.77 15.42 19.86
C GLN A 533 27.56 15.45 20.81
N LYS A 534 26.72 16.46 20.66
CA LYS A 534 25.50 16.62 21.47
C LYS A 534 24.29 15.94 20.85
N ARG A 535 23.50 15.28 21.68
CA ARG A 535 22.25 14.62 21.32
C ARG A 535 21.18 14.91 22.36
N CYS A 536 19.92 14.92 21.93
CA CYS A 536 18.78 14.88 22.83
C CYS A 536 18.33 13.45 23.01
N PHE A 537 18.33 12.95 24.23
CA PHE A 537 17.96 11.59 24.55
C PHE A 537 16.52 11.54 25.07
N THR A 538 15.76 10.57 24.60
CA THR A 538 14.33 10.45 24.89
C THR A 538 14.06 9.11 25.54
N ASP A 539 13.33 9.12 26.64
CA ASP A 539 12.91 7.86 27.27
C ASP A 539 11.95 7.09 26.38
N ILE A 540 12.11 5.77 26.34
CA ILE A 540 11.26 4.90 25.53
C ILE A 540 9.78 5.03 25.91
N SER A 541 9.44 5.22 27.18
CA SER A 541 8.06 5.34 27.63
C SER A 541 7.39 6.62 27.11
N ASP A 542 8.12 7.75 27.09
CA ASP A 542 7.67 8.99 26.47
C ASP A 542 7.46 8.81 24.94
N GLY A 543 8.41 8.15 24.26
CA GLY A 543 8.31 7.86 22.84
C GLY A 543 7.12 6.96 22.49
N ILE A 544 6.91 5.91 23.24
CA ILE A 544 5.80 4.96 23.05
C ILE A 544 4.44 5.63 23.33
N GLU A 545 4.34 6.50 24.36
CA GLU A 545 3.11 7.24 24.60
C GLU A 545 2.78 8.19 23.43
N ALA A 546 3.78 8.84 22.84
CA ALA A 546 3.58 9.63 21.62
C ALA A 546 3.09 8.76 20.44
N LEU A 547 3.72 7.59 20.21
CA LEU A 547 3.27 6.65 19.16
C LEU A 547 1.87 6.13 19.41
N PHE A 548 1.53 5.83 20.65
CA PHE A 548 0.18 5.41 21.02
C PHE A 548 -0.85 6.48 20.62
N ARG A 549 -0.59 7.75 20.92
CA ARG A 549 -1.47 8.88 20.52
C ARG A 549 -1.52 9.06 19.00
N ILE A 550 -0.44 8.80 18.28
CA ILE A 550 -0.45 8.77 16.82
C ILE A 550 -1.35 7.65 16.31
N ILE A 551 -1.31 6.46 16.90
CA ILE A 551 -2.18 5.33 16.53
C ILE A 551 -3.64 5.65 16.83
N GLU A 552 -3.94 6.17 18.03
CA GLU A 552 -5.27 6.62 18.43
C GLU A 552 -5.84 7.66 17.46
N ASN A 553 -4.99 8.57 16.99
CA ASN A 553 -5.29 9.60 15.99
C ASN A 553 -6.58 10.36 16.25
N LYS A 554 -6.72 10.87 17.47
CA LYS A 554 -7.91 11.59 17.89
C LYS A 554 -8.23 12.75 16.94
N ASP A 555 -9.48 12.82 16.49
CA ASP A 555 -9.97 13.83 15.55
C ASP A 555 -9.18 13.89 14.22
N ASN A 556 -8.50 12.79 13.82
CA ASN A 556 -7.66 12.70 12.63
C ASN A 556 -6.50 13.71 12.56
N ARG A 557 -6.04 14.24 13.71
CA ARG A 557 -5.04 15.32 13.78
C ARG A 557 -3.64 14.92 13.33
N CYS A 558 -3.37 13.61 13.23
CA CYS A 558 -2.06 13.09 12.83
C CYS A 558 -1.98 12.73 11.34
N ASN A 559 -3.08 12.82 10.59
CA ASN A 559 -3.07 12.50 9.17
C ASN A 559 -2.36 13.59 8.37
N GLY A 560 -1.38 13.20 7.54
CA GLY A 560 -0.60 14.13 6.73
C GLY A 560 0.47 14.90 7.54
N GLU A 561 0.81 14.44 8.74
CA GLU A 561 1.70 15.17 9.64
C GLU A 561 3.10 14.54 9.73
N ILE A 562 4.10 15.40 9.91
CA ILE A 562 5.46 15.02 10.30
C ILE A 562 5.65 15.42 11.76
N ILE A 563 6.07 14.48 12.61
CA ILE A 563 6.14 14.69 14.04
C ILE A 563 7.50 14.26 14.60
N ASN A 564 8.28 15.22 15.09
CA ASN A 564 9.47 14.95 15.87
C ASN A 564 9.08 14.44 17.26
N ILE A 565 9.62 13.31 17.67
CA ILE A 565 9.42 12.76 18.99
C ILE A 565 10.75 12.69 19.72
N GLY A 566 10.98 13.66 20.58
CA GLY A 566 12.22 13.86 21.29
C GLY A 566 12.07 14.69 22.55
N ASN A 567 13.06 14.63 23.43
CA ASN A 567 13.12 15.46 24.63
C ASN A 567 14.19 16.55 24.47
N PRO A 568 13.81 17.81 24.14
CA PRO A 568 14.79 18.88 23.94
C PRO A 568 15.51 19.29 25.23
N ASP A 569 15.00 18.93 26.41
CA ASP A 569 15.57 19.27 27.71
C ASP A 569 16.62 18.23 28.17
N ASN A 570 16.59 17.02 27.62
CA ASN A 570 17.59 15.96 27.86
C ASN A 570 18.73 16.02 26.84
N GLU A 571 19.34 17.21 26.66
CA GLU A 571 20.50 17.39 25.76
C GLU A 571 21.81 17.11 26.51
N ALA A 572 22.62 16.20 26.00
CA ALA A 572 23.94 15.94 26.53
C ALA A 572 24.91 15.53 25.41
N SER A 573 26.21 15.74 25.63
CA SER A 573 27.26 15.13 24.83
C SER A 573 27.40 13.65 25.17
N ILE A 574 28.04 12.87 24.28
CA ILE A 574 28.34 11.45 24.53
C ILE A 574 29.25 11.30 25.77
N ARG A 575 30.14 12.26 26.02
CA ARG A 575 30.98 12.29 27.22
C ARG A 575 30.11 12.48 28.48
N GLU A 576 29.26 13.49 28.51
CA GLU A 576 28.33 13.73 29.63
C GLU A 576 27.42 12.53 29.90
N LEU A 577 26.89 11.89 28.84
CA LEU A 577 26.14 10.63 28.97
C LEU A 577 26.97 9.52 29.63
N ALA A 578 28.23 9.35 29.22
CA ALA A 578 29.11 8.35 29.78
C ALA A 578 29.47 8.63 31.26
N GLU A 579 29.64 9.90 31.62
CA GLU A 579 29.89 10.33 33.01
C GLU A 579 28.67 10.12 33.90
N MET A 580 27.46 10.46 33.41
CA MET A 580 26.20 10.21 34.11
C MET A 580 25.95 8.69 34.29
N LEU A 581 26.22 7.90 33.25
CA LEU A 581 26.11 6.44 33.31
C LEU A 581 27.12 5.84 34.32
N LEU A 582 28.34 6.32 34.36
CA LEU A 582 29.34 5.93 35.34
C LEU A 582 28.88 6.26 36.77
N ALA A 583 28.38 7.46 36.99
CA ALA A 583 27.84 7.87 38.31
C ALA A 583 26.67 6.99 38.74
N SER A 584 25.78 6.58 37.81
CA SER A 584 24.73 5.61 38.04
C SER A 584 25.28 4.21 38.39
N PHE A 585 26.27 3.77 37.65
CA PHE A 585 26.92 2.47 37.85
C PHE A 585 27.59 2.38 39.22
N GLU A 586 28.33 3.42 39.66
CA GLU A 586 29.07 3.41 40.93
C GLU A 586 28.14 3.42 42.16
N ARG A 587 26.89 3.92 42.06
CA ARG A 587 25.87 3.88 43.13
C ARG A 587 24.93 2.67 43.02
N HIS A 588 25.05 1.83 41.98
CA HIS A 588 24.11 0.73 41.73
C HIS A 588 24.24 -0.39 42.81
N PRO A 589 23.16 -1.01 43.27
CA PRO A 589 23.23 -2.09 44.29
C PRO A 589 24.05 -3.31 43.89
N LEU A 590 24.17 -3.58 42.56
CA LEU A 590 24.97 -4.69 42.03
C LEU A 590 26.40 -4.29 41.69
N ARG A 591 26.84 -3.06 42.02
CA ARG A 591 28.14 -2.52 41.63
C ARG A 591 29.30 -3.46 41.93
N ASP A 592 29.32 -4.06 43.12
CA ASP A 592 30.41 -4.92 43.62
C ASP A 592 30.54 -6.26 42.84
N LYS A 593 29.55 -6.60 42.05
CA LYS A 593 29.57 -7.80 41.19
C LYS A 593 30.30 -7.58 39.86
N PHE A 594 30.64 -6.35 39.54
CA PHE A 594 31.26 -5.98 38.27
C PHE A 594 32.66 -5.40 38.46
N PRO A 595 33.52 -5.48 37.42
CA PRO A 595 34.87 -4.94 37.49
C PRO A 595 34.92 -3.44 37.77
N PRO A 596 36.07 -2.91 38.28
CA PRO A 596 36.24 -1.47 38.43
C PRO A 596 36.27 -0.79 37.05
N PHE A 597 35.88 0.50 37.03
CA PHE A 597 35.92 1.31 35.83
C PHE A 597 37.37 1.43 35.31
N ALA A 598 37.56 1.13 34.02
CA ALA A 598 38.90 1.08 33.40
C ALA A 598 39.36 2.42 32.75
N GLY A 599 38.57 3.50 32.95
CA GLY A 599 38.90 4.82 32.40
C GLY A 599 38.31 5.12 31.02
N PHE A 600 38.48 6.39 30.58
CA PHE A 600 38.10 6.85 29.26
C PHE A 600 39.27 6.79 28.30
N ARG A 601 38.98 6.44 27.02
CA ARG A 601 39.96 6.45 25.92
C ARG A 601 39.41 7.20 24.73
N GLU A 602 40.11 8.21 24.26
CA GLU A 602 39.76 8.94 23.05
C GLU A 602 40.14 8.14 21.79
N VAL A 603 39.29 8.14 20.78
CA VAL A 603 39.44 7.40 19.52
C VAL A 603 39.02 8.29 18.36
N GLU A 604 39.78 8.28 17.26
CA GLU A 604 39.42 8.97 16.03
C GLU A 604 38.23 8.28 15.33
N SER A 605 37.29 9.07 14.78
CA SER A 605 36.10 8.57 14.08
C SER A 605 36.45 7.70 12.86
N SER A 606 37.51 8.06 12.13
CA SER A 606 38.01 7.33 10.97
C SER A 606 38.52 5.93 11.30
N SER A 607 39.08 5.74 12.48
CA SER A 607 39.57 4.42 12.97
C SER A 607 38.46 3.54 13.52
N TYR A 608 37.35 4.14 13.99
CA TYR A 608 36.21 3.40 14.58
C TYR A 608 35.14 3.03 13.54
N TYR A 609 34.69 3.99 12.71
CA TYR A 609 33.61 3.82 11.73
C TYR A 609 34.10 3.65 10.29
N GLY A 610 35.40 3.89 10.03
CA GLY A 610 35.98 3.89 8.69
C GLY A 610 35.90 5.25 7.98
N LYS A 611 36.60 5.36 6.82
CA LYS A 611 36.77 6.62 6.07
C LYS A 611 35.46 7.20 5.49
N GLY A 612 34.42 6.37 5.35
CA GLY A 612 33.11 6.76 4.83
C GLY A 612 32.18 7.45 5.85
N TYR A 613 32.59 7.54 7.11
CA TYR A 613 31.80 8.15 8.17
C TYR A 613 31.98 9.68 8.24
N GLN A 614 30.90 10.38 8.59
CA GLN A 614 30.87 11.80 8.87
C GLN A 614 29.84 12.03 9.98
N ASP A 615 30.21 12.68 11.08
CA ASP A 615 29.30 12.92 12.20
C ASP A 615 28.60 14.29 12.11
N VAL A 616 27.58 14.47 12.92
CA VAL A 616 26.79 15.69 13.07
C VAL A 616 27.00 16.24 14.48
N GLU A 617 27.29 17.53 14.59
CA GLU A 617 27.68 18.15 15.87
C GLU A 617 26.56 18.14 16.90
N HIS A 618 25.34 18.48 16.50
CA HIS A 618 24.19 18.49 17.40
C HIS A 618 22.90 18.05 16.70
N ARG A 619 21.93 17.56 17.47
CA ARG A 619 20.58 17.21 17.04
C ARG A 619 19.59 17.51 18.16
N LYS A 620 18.92 18.63 18.05
CA LYS A 620 17.90 19.08 19.02
C LYS A 620 16.54 19.22 18.33
N PRO A 621 15.48 18.51 18.78
CA PRO A 621 14.17 18.62 18.17
C PRO A 621 13.42 19.90 18.56
N SER A 622 12.71 20.49 17.60
CA SER A 622 11.45 21.18 17.89
C SER A 622 10.37 20.12 18.13
N ILE A 623 9.57 20.28 19.16
CA ILE A 623 8.43 19.38 19.46
C ILE A 623 7.10 20.12 19.28
N ARG A 624 7.08 21.12 18.41
CA ARG A 624 5.89 21.94 18.16
C ARG A 624 4.74 21.11 17.60
N ASN A 625 5.02 20.27 16.61
CA ASN A 625 3.99 19.41 16.00
C ASN A 625 3.52 18.32 16.98
N ALA A 626 4.39 17.73 17.78
CA ALA A 626 3.99 16.80 18.83
C ALA A 626 3.04 17.44 19.86
N LYS A 627 3.31 18.68 20.29
CA LYS A 627 2.41 19.43 21.18
C LYS A 627 1.06 19.71 20.51
N ARG A 628 1.07 20.18 19.26
CA ARG A 628 -0.12 20.55 18.48
C ARG A 628 -1.01 19.33 18.17
N CYS A 629 -0.43 18.28 17.62
CA CYS A 629 -1.18 17.13 17.11
C CYS A 629 -1.56 16.14 18.21
N LEU A 630 -0.64 15.92 19.17
CA LEU A 630 -0.77 14.87 20.19
C LEU A 630 -1.14 15.38 21.57
N ASN A 631 -1.08 16.70 21.82
CA ASN A 631 -1.08 17.26 23.17
C ASN A 631 -0.05 16.55 24.07
N TRP A 632 1.15 16.32 23.54
CA TRP A 632 2.21 15.54 24.16
C TRP A 632 3.45 16.39 24.44
N THR A 633 4.05 16.16 25.58
CA THR A 633 5.38 16.64 25.98
C THR A 633 6.10 15.52 26.70
N PRO A 634 7.43 15.38 26.51
CA PRO A 634 8.21 14.40 27.28
C PRO A 634 8.24 14.77 28.75
N THR A 635 8.27 13.78 29.63
CA THR A 635 8.18 13.94 31.08
C THR A 635 9.33 13.30 31.85
N VAL A 636 10.01 12.33 31.23
CA VAL A 636 11.07 11.55 31.89
C VAL A 636 12.41 12.26 31.78
N LYS A 637 13.08 12.42 32.91
CA LYS A 637 14.42 13.01 32.98
C LYS A 637 15.48 12.00 32.57
N MET A 638 16.59 12.51 32.03
CA MET A 638 17.68 11.70 31.52
C MET A 638 18.30 10.78 32.58
N GLU A 639 18.45 11.25 33.81
CA GLU A 639 18.99 10.45 34.91
C GLU A 639 18.14 9.21 35.18
N GLN A 640 16.81 9.37 35.22
CA GLN A 640 15.89 8.26 35.40
C GLN A 640 16.02 7.23 34.28
N THR A 641 16.06 7.66 33.02
CA THR A 641 16.22 6.78 31.88
C THR A 641 17.54 6.02 31.92
N ILE A 642 18.62 6.67 32.36
CA ILE A 642 19.93 6.03 32.51
C ILE A 642 19.87 4.96 33.61
N ASP A 643 19.31 5.30 34.78
CA ASP A 643 19.19 4.37 35.90
C ASP A 643 18.38 3.12 35.54
N GLU A 644 17.21 3.29 34.92
CA GLU A 644 16.35 2.18 34.47
C GLU A 644 17.01 1.33 33.38
N THR A 645 17.69 1.95 32.44
CA THR A 645 18.40 1.24 31.35
C THR A 645 19.54 0.41 31.93
N LEU A 646 20.35 1.02 32.80
CA LEU A 646 21.47 0.35 33.45
C LEU A 646 21.00 -0.82 34.31
N ASP A 647 20.02 -0.61 35.19
CA ASP A 647 19.45 -1.65 36.08
C ASP A 647 18.99 -2.87 35.27
N PHE A 648 18.31 -2.64 34.14
CA PHE A 648 17.89 -3.72 33.25
C PHE A 648 19.06 -4.58 32.77
N PHE A 649 20.14 -3.96 32.28
CA PHE A 649 21.28 -4.70 31.76
C PHE A 649 22.07 -5.42 32.86
N LEU A 650 22.30 -4.77 33.99
CA LEU A 650 23.04 -5.37 35.10
C LEU A 650 22.31 -6.58 35.71
N ARG A 651 20.98 -6.49 35.86
CA ARG A 651 20.17 -7.64 36.32
C ARG A 651 20.10 -8.75 35.29
N THR A 652 20.07 -8.42 33.99
CA THR A 652 20.09 -9.43 32.92
C THR A 652 21.39 -10.25 32.94
N VAL A 653 22.54 -9.60 33.17
CA VAL A 653 23.84 -10.28 33.32
C VAL A 653 23.83 -11.14 34.57
N GLU A 654 23.42 -10.62 35.73
CA GLU A 654 23.33 -11.36 36.98
C GLU A 654 22.51 -12.65 36.85
N LEU A 655 21.32 -12.57 36.23
CA LEU A 655 20.46 -13.73 36.02
C LEU A 655 21.07 -14.76 35.06
N SER A 656 21.79 -14.31 34.03
CA SER A 656 22.47 -15.23 33.11
C SER A 656 23.65 -15.99 33.78
N GLU A 657 24.37 -15.37 34.70
CA GLU A 657 25.45 -16.00 35.50
C GLU A 657 24.90 -16.97 36.54
N GLN A 658 23.70 -16.76 37.08
CA GLN A 658 23.06 -17.69 38.02
C GLN A 658 22.46 -18.92 37.32
N ALA A 659 22.20 -18.85 36.01
CA ALA A 659 21.65 -19.93 35.21
C ALA A 659 22.70 -20.80 34.50
N SER A 660 23.95 -20.34 34.43
CA SER A 660 25.14 -21.06 33.91
C SER A 660 25.87 -21.80 35.02
#